data_75abc1f54b585319b386a5609ac5a40b
#
_entry.id   75abc1f54b585319b386a5609ac5a40b
#
_cell.length_a   1.000
_cell.length_b   1.000
_cell.length_c   1.000
_cell.angle_alpha   90.00
_cell.angle_beta   90.00
_cell.angle_gamma   90.00
#
_symmetry.space_group_name_H-M   'P 1'
#
loop_
_entity.id
_entity.type
_entity.pdbx_description
1 polymer ?
#
loop_
_entity_poly.entity_id
_entity_poly.type
_entity_poly.pdbx_seq_one_letter_code
_entity_poly.pdbx_strand_id
1 'polypeptide(L)'
;MSKSRKNIWLRLDKALSDSLAKQILILLAMLGFTLLLSFLLLSLSGADWKSFCKEKQLSWWLLPLYLLIDPNALSNIYIDTGVGGWMLAASTIIYIVGTVVFTGMVIGGITNAIGNRVEDHRNGMTHYLKAGHYVIMGIDEMVSSIIEDIFSKDKDADILVLSSHDTKKIIEKLKQTVTKKQMNQIIVNYGQKTAKEYYNEIHLETCKEIYIVGYRSRPSHDAVNIQCIDSICAYLKEHPSEKMPTRITCVFEDIETYTALMTSDIFNEMRELGIELMSYNVYTGWARQMFVTRGYKDKGDPMQSISYPSLYGDGIASDDDKFVHLVFVGISNFAVSMATEAAHLLHFPNFDEKAKRPKTRITIIDQNMEVEMPLFVTRNRHLFEVQPFSYRDLGLEPKPEPMSNKKAKGDFLDVEFEFIRGDFYSEAIQEEIQGWAMDEKKQYLSIFFALADQRNNFMMAMNLPDEVYNNAIPVFIRQDRADNFVTNLRKADDKARYANLYPFGMDDRSYCRDEVSFKRAKLINYLYDTADASSLRFTDMAVLDTMPAETLMEEADKSWKKLTMAQKWSSLYCAYHLPCLLDSLRVMRGLKPDDTSHDQDPLTEKEIQQLAKVEHNRRNVEKLLMGYRPFDDLDEVQKLDFEIVKYIPWILRMSEG
;
A
#
# COMPACT_ATOMS: atom_id res chain seq x y z
N MET A 1 -57.78 -5.21 19.21
CA MET A 1 -57.47 -5.44 17.76
C MET A 1 -57.11 -6.92 17.59
N SER A 2 -57.81 -7.67 16.71
CA SER A 2 -57.59 -9.12 16.53
C SER A 2 -56.23 -9.44 15.96
N LYS A 3 -55.65 -10.61 16.32
CA LYS A 3 -54.38 -11.17 15.81
C LYS A 3 -54.29 -11.09 14.26
N SER A 4 -55.40 -11.22 13.56
CA SER A 4 -55.50 -11.17 12.09
C SER A 4 -55.16 -9.78 11.52
N ARG A 5 -55.58 -8.68 12.15
CA ARG A 5 -55.26 -7.31 11.68
C ARG A 5 -53.77 -6.97 11.83
N LYS A 6 -53.15 -7.41 12.92
CA LYS A 6 -51.68 -7.22 13.10
C LYS A 6 -50.86 -7.90 12.00
N ASN A 7 -51.28 -9.11 11.54
CA ASN A 7 -50.59 -9.82 10.49
C ASN A 7 -50.70 -9.18 9.10
N ILE A 8 -51.81 -8.47 8.82
CA ILE A 8 -52.01 -7.78 7.52
C ILE A 8 -51.11 -6.54 7.46
N TRP A 9 -51.08 -5.74 8.52
CA TRP A 9 -50.22 -4.56 8.61
C TRP A 9 -48.75 -4.92 8.54
N LEU A 10 -48.29 -5.97 9.22
CA LEU A 10 -46.91 -6.46 9.18
C LEU A 10 -46.52 -6.96 7.78
N ARG A 11 -47.48 -7.59 7.04
CA ARG A 11 -47.23 -8.02 5.65
C ARG A 11 -47.18 -6.83 4.68
N LEU A 12 -48.00 -5.79 4.93
CA LEU A 12 -47.97 -4.57 4.15
C LEU A 12 -46.68 -3.79 4.39
N ASP A 13 -46.25 -3.64 5.64
CA ASP A 13 -44.98 -3.00 6.01
C ASP A 13 -43.80 -3.74 5.38
N LYS A 14 -43.79 -5.09 5.42
CA LYS A 14 -42.78 -5.90 4.80
C LYS A 14 -42.79 -5.79 3.26
N ALA A 15 -43.97 -5.72 2.64
CA ALA A 15 -44.08 -5.55 1.21
C ALA A 15 -43.68 -4.12 0.74
N LEU A 16 -43.91 -3.11 1.59
CA LEU A 16 -43.54 -1.71 1.36
C LEU A 16 -42.04 -1.48 1.59
N SER A 17 -41.36 -2.33 2.36
CA SER A 17 -39.92 -2.25 2.59
C SER A 17 -39.07 -3.10 1.64
N ASP A 18 -39.65 -3.98 0.81
CA ASP A 18 -38.94 -5.06 0.14
C ASP A 18 -38.35 -4.67 -1.22
N SER A 19 -39.07 -3.96 -2.09
CA SER A 19 -38.52 -3.46 -3.37
C SER A 19 -39.35 -2.35 -3.99
N LEU A 20 -38.69 -1.48 -4.76
CA LEU A 20 -39.32 -0.39 -5.51
C LEU A 20 -40.43 -0.90 -6.44
N ALA A 21 -40.24 -2.05 -7.07
CA ALA A 21 -41.22 -2.68 -7.96
C ALA A 21 -42.49 -3.08 -7.20
N LYS A 22 -42.39 -3.64 -6.00
CA LYS A 22 -43.54 -3.98 -5.15
C LYS A 22 -44.23 -2.74 -4.62
N GLN A 23 -43.51 -1.70 -4.28
CA GLN A 23 -44.08 -0.41 -3.91
C GLN A 23 -44.92 0.17 -5.05
N ILE A 24 -44.39 0.23 -6.26
CA ILE A 24 -45.09 0.69 -7.47
C ILE A 24 -46.36 -0.17 -7.72
N LEU A 25 -46.26 -1.47 -7.56
CA LEU A 25 -47.39 -2.39 -7.77
C LEU A 25 -48.52 -2.15 -6.74
N ILE A 26 -48.17 -1.93 -5.50
CA ILE A 26 -49.16 -1.56 -4.43
C ILE A 26 -49.79 -0.22 -4.72
N LEU A 27 -49.05 0.78 -5.18
CA LEU A 27 -49.53 2.10 -5.58
C LEU A 27 -50.51 2.00 -6.75
N LEU A 28 -50.16 1.23 -7.76
CA LEU A 28 -51.03 0.97 -8.92
C LEU A 28 -52.31 0.24 -8.52
N ALA A 29 -52.23 -0.70 -7.58
CA ALA A 29 -53.41 -1.41 -7.07
C ALA A 29 -54.33 -0.48 -6.27
N MET A 30 -53.76 0.41 -5.45
CA MET A 30 -54.54 1.43 -4.71
C MET A 30 -55.14 2.46 -5.65
N LEU A 31 -54.44 2.92 -6.67
CA LEU A 31 -54.97 3.79 -7.73
C LEU A 31 -56.11 3.09 -8.48
N GLY A 32 -55.94 1.85 -8.87
CA GLY A 32 -56.98 1.04 -9.50
C GLY A 32 -58.24 0.90 -8.62
N PHE A 33 -58.06 0.68 -7.33
CA PHE A 33 -59.16 0.59 -6.38
C PHE A 33 -59.89 1.93 -6.23
N THR A 34 -59.17 3.07 -6.13
CA THR A 34 -59.81 4.41 -6.07
C THR A 34 -60.55 4.76 -7.35
N LEU A 35 -60.00 4.43 -8.53
CA LEU A 35 -60.68 4.61 -9.79
C LEU A 35 -61.96 3.76 -9.92
N LEU A 36 -61.91 2.51 -9.46
CA LEU A 36 -63.04 1.59 -9.46
C LEU A 36 -64.14 2.07 -8.49
N LEU A 37 -63.77 2.56 -7.32
CA LEU A 37 -64.72 3.17 -6.38
C LEU A 37 -65.35 4.45 -6.94
N SER A 38 -64.55 5.30 -7.58
CA SER A 38 -65.01 6.52 -8.25
C SER A 38 -66.04 6.18 -9.36
N PHE A 39 -65.69 5.19 -10.18
CA PHE A 39 -66.56 4.72 -11.23
C PHE A 39 -67.94 4.19 -10.71
N LEU A 40 -67.86 3.42 -9.61
CA LEU A 40 -69.04 2.86 -8.98
C LEU A 40 -69.97 3.96 -8.41
N LEU A 41 -69.40 4.95 -7.72
CA LEU A 41 -70.11 6.08 -7.19
C LEU A 41 -70.73 6.98 -8.24
N LEU A 42 -70.00 7.23 -9.34
CA LEU A 42 -70.47 8.00 -10.50
C LEU A 42 -71.59 7.27 -11.24
N SER A 43 -71.52 5.95 -11.38
CA SER A 43 -72.55 5.15 -12.06
C SER A 43 -73.83 5.08 -11.22
N LEU A 44 -73.78 5.16 -9.89
CA LEU A 44 -74.96 5.20 -9.01
C LEU A 44 -75.62 6.57 -8.94
N SER A 45 -75.00 7.58 -9.49
CA SER A 45 -75.44 8.97 -9.35
C SER A 45 -76.71 9.34 -10.18
N GLY A 46 -77.03 8.57 -11.18
CA GLY A 46 -78.18 8.86 -12.06
C GLY A 46 -78.02 10.08 -12.99
N ALA A 47 -76.82 10.70 -13.01
CA ALA A 47 -76.52 11.82 -13.89
C ALA A 47 -76.35 11.38 -15.36
N ASP A 48 -76.65 12.26 -16.32
CA ASP A 48 -76.40 12.00 -17.74
C ASP A 48 -74.90 12.21 -18.10
N TRP A 49 -74.10 11.33 -17.58
CA TRP A 49 -72.64 11.31 -17.83
C TRP A 49 -72.32 11.07 -19.31
N LYS A 50 -73.23 10.51 -20.12
CA LYS A 50 -73.03 10.29 -21.54
C LYS A 50 -73.00 11.61 -22.28
N SER A 51 -73.89 12.55 -21.96
CA SER A 51 -73.91 13.89 -22.56
C SER A 51 -72.66 14.67 -22.19
N PHE A 52 -72.26 14.64 -20.92
CA PHE A 52 -71.03 15.30 -20.42
C PHE A 52 -69.76 14.76 -21.14
N CYS A 53 -69.63 13.45 -21.20
CA CYS A 53 -68.51 12.83 -21.87
C CYS A 53 -68.44 13.12 -23.35
N LYS A 54 -69.62 13.20 -24.03
CA LYS A 54 -69.74 13.55 -25.45
C LYS A 54 -69.35 15.01 -25.69
N GLU A 55 -69.74 15.92 -24.84
CA GLU A 55 -69.39 17.34 -24.94
C GLU A 55 -67.90 17.58 -24.74
N LYS A 56 -67.26 16.90 -23.77
CA LYS A 56 -65.81 16.99 -23.46
C LYS A 56 -64.99 16.05 -24.37
N GLN A 57 -65.56 15.32 -25.32
CA GLN A 57 -64.92 14.33 -26.17
C GLN A 57 -64.16 13.26 -25.37
N LEU A 58 -64.68 12.91 -24.21
CA LEU A 58 -64.04 11.99 -23.27
C LEU A 58 -64.77 10.63 -23.29
N SER A 59 -64.01 9.54 -23.32
CA SER A 59 -64.62 8.21 -23.15
C SER A 59 -65.08 8.07 -21.68
N TRP A 60 -66.31 7.62 -21.45
CA TRP A 60 -66.96 7.55 -20.12
C TRP A 60 -66.15 6.76 -19.08
N TRP A 61 -65.39 5.77 -19.49
CA TRP A 61 -64.53 4.98 -18.60
C TRP A 61 -63.24 5.73 -18.18
N LEU A 62 -62.88 6.82 -18.86
CA LEU A 62 -61.78 7.70 -18.49
C LEU A 62 -62.21 8.81 -17.52
N LEU A 63 -63.50 8.97 -17.26
CA LEU A 63 -64.02 10.02 -16.40
C LEU A 63 -63.40 9.99 -14.98
N PRO A 64 -63.24 8.84 -14.30
CA PRO A 64 -62.56 8.81 -12.99
C PRO A 64 -61.10 9.27 -13.05
N LEU A 65 -60.40 8.96 -14.14
CA LEU A 65 -59.04 9.42 -14.36
C LEU A 65 -58.94 10.92 -14.64
N TYR A 66 -59.91 11.44 -15.42
CA TYR A 66 -60.06 12.86 -15.68
C TYR A 66 -60.28 13.65 -14.38
N LEU A 67 -61.15 13.16 -13.48
CA LEU A 67 -61.37 13.75 -12.17
C LEU A 67 -60.14 13.78 -11.26
N LEU A 68 -59.26 12.84 -11.45
CA LEU A 68 -57.99 12.74 -10.71
C LEU A 68 -56.93 13.75 -11.19
N ILE A 69 -56.93 14.06 -12.48
CA ILE A 69 -55.87 14.83 -13.13
C ILE A 69 -56.22 16.32 -13.25
N ASP A 70 -57.48 16.65 -13.50
CA ASP A 70 -57.93 18.05 -13.68
C ASP A 70 -58.48 18.66 -12.39
N PRO A 71 -57.81 19.64 -11.79
CA PRO A 71 -58.24 20.34 -10.56
C PRO A 71 -59.61 21.02 -10.73
N ASN A 72 -59.96 21.41 -11.94
CA ASN A 72 -61.22 22.10 -12.26
C ASN A 72 -62.35 21.15 -12.67
N ALA A 73 -62.05 19.86 -12.81
CA ALA A 73 -63.00 18.87 -13.30
C ALA A 73 -64.31 18.87 -12.46
N LEU A 74 -64.23 19.00 -11.17
CA LEU A 74 -65.39 19.06 -10.27
C LEU A 74 -66.25 20.29 -10.48
N SER A 75 -65.63 21.46 -10.69
CA SER A 75 -66.33 22.69 -11.00
C SER A 75 -67.07 22.59 -12.34
N ASN A 76 -66.41 22.04 -13.33
CA ASN A 76 -66.98 21.84 -14.69
C ASN A 76 -68.13 20.85 -14.66
N ILE A 77 -68.03 19.75 -13.93
CA ILE A 77 -69.08 18.76 -13.77
C ILE A 77 -70.31 19.38 -13.09
N TYR A 78 -70.13 20.20 -12.05
CA TYR A 78 -71.20 20.87 -11.36
C TYR A 78 -71.95 21.90 -12.27
N ILE A 79 -71.18 22.68 -13.02
CA ILE A 79 -71.70 23.69 -13.95
C ILE A 79 -72.46 23.05 -15.11
N ASP A 80 -71.85 22.03 -15.73
CA ASP A 80 -72.33 21.46 -16.99
C ASP A 80 -73.47 20.42 -16.80
N THR A 81 -73.53 19.73 -15.65
CA THR A 81 -74.50 18.66 -15.40
C THR A 81 -75.63 19.04 -14.45
N GLY A 82 -75.58 20.19 -13.77
CA GLY A 82 -76.57 20.64 -12.79
C GLY A 82 -76.78 19.71 -11.59
N VAL A 83 -75.82 18.80 -11.34
CA VAL A 83 -75.90 17.78 -10.30
C VAL A 83 -75.67 18.38 -8.94
N GLY A 84 -76.68 18.39 -8.08
CA GLY A 84 -76.64 19.04 -6.80
C GLY A 84 -76.19 18.16 -5.62
N GLY A 85 -75.77 18.82 -4.58
CA GLY A 85 -75.68 18.35 -3.19
C GLY A 85 -74.72 17.20 -2.90
N TRP A 86 -75.25 16.05 -2.64
CA TRP A 86 -74.47 14.90 -2.19
C TRP A 86 -73.46 14.38 -3.20
N MET A 87 -73.71 14.54 -4.50
CA MET A 87 -72.77 14.14 -5.53
C MET A 87 -71.55 15.02 -5.66
N LEU A 88 -71.76 16.32 -5.47
CA LEU A 88 -70.64 17.25 -5.37
C LEU A 88 -69.77 16.88 -4.18
N ALA A 89 -70.39 16.55 -3.04
CA ALA A 89 -69.69 16.11 -1.85
C ALA A 89 -68.92 14.80 -2.09
N ALA A 90 -69.59 13.80 -2.74
CA ALA A 90 -68.93 12.52 -3.07
C ALA A 90 -67.78 12.69 -4.05
N SER A 91 -67.95 13.47 -5.11
CA SER A 91 -66.89 13.76 -6.09
C SER A 91 -65.71 14.54 -5.43
N THR A 92 -66.01 15.48 -4.55
CA THR A 92 -65.00 16.23 -3.80
C THR A 92 -64.18 15.31 -2.88
N ILE A 93 -64.83 14.38 -2.20
CA ILE A 93 -64.15 13.37 -1.36
C ILE A 93 -63.25 12.50 -2.20
N ILE A 94 -63.73 12.00 -3.36
CA ILE A 94 -62.92 11.18 -4.26
C ILE A 94 -61.75 11.95 -4.79
N TYR A 95 -61.92 13.20 -5.20
CA TYR A 95 -60.85 14.08 -5.65
C TYR A 95 -59.80 14.32 -4.58
N ILE A 96 -60.23 14.68 -3.37
CA ILE A 96 -59.31 14.92 -2.25
C ILE A 96 -58.56 13.62 -1.92
N VAL A 97 -59.25 12.50 -1.76
CA VAL A 97 -58.63 11.21 -1.46
C VAL A 97 -57.72 10.78 -2.59
N GLY A 98 -58.16 10.86 -3.85
CA GLY A 98 -57.35 10.49 -5.01
C GLY A 98 -56.11 11.36 -5.14
N THR A 99 -56.28 12.69 -5.10
CA THR A 99 -55.14 13.62 -5.26
C THR A 99 -54.16 13.55 -4.09
N VAL A 100 -54.65 13.56 -2.88
CA VAL A 100 -53.79 13.53 -1.67
C VAL A 100 -53.07 12.17 -1.57
N VAL A 101 -53.79 11.06 -1.79
CA VAL A 101 -53.20 9.73 -1.72
C VAL A 101 -52.24 9.52 -2.89
N PHE A 102 -52.63 9.86 -4.12
CA PHE A 102 -51.78 9.67 -5.29
C PHE A 102 -50.52 10.55 -5.23
N THR A 103 -50.70 11.87 -4.97
CA THR A 103 -49.56 12.81 -4.91
C THR A 103 -48.65 12.49 -3.73
N GLY A 104 -49.23 12.23 -2.55
CA GLY A 104 -48.49 11.87 -1.35
C GLY A 104 -47.72 10.56 -1.51
N MET A 105 -48.30 9.54 -2.19
CA MET A 105 -47.63 8.27 -2.44
C MET A 105 -46.53 8.38 -3.51
N VAL A 106 -46.80 9.16 -4.59
CA VAL A 106 -45.76 9.35 -5.65
C VAL A 106 -44.59 10.11 -5.07
N ILE A 107 -44.82 11.23 -4.36
CA ILE A 107 -43.75 11.99 -3.73
C ILE A 107 -43.07 11.14 -2.65
N GLY A 108 -43.82 10.45 -1.80
CA GLY A 108 -43.28 9.57 -0.77
C GLY A 108 -42.47 8.41 -1.36
N GLY A 109 -42.97 7.78 -2.45
CA GLY A 109 -42.24 6.71 -3.16
C GLY A 109 -40.95 7.20 -3.78
N ILE A 110 -40.97 8.34 -4.45
CA ILE A 110 -39.73 8.94 -5.03
C ILE A 110 -38.78 9.36 -3.90
N THR A 111 -39.28 9.99 -2.86
CA THR A 111 -38.43 10.42 -1.72
C THR A 111 -37.79 9.21 -1.01
N ASN A 112 -38.58 8.14 -0.78
CA ASN A 112 -38.06 6.91 -0.21
C ASN A 112 -37.08 6.22 -1.12
N ALA A 113 -37.33 6.17 -2.43
CA ALA A 113 -36.41 5.58 -3.39
C ALA A 113 -35.07 6.34 -3.46
N ILE A 114 -35.14 7.67 -3.42
CA ILE A 114 -33.93 8.51 -3.34
C ILE A 114 -33.27 8.34 -1.96
N GLY A 115 -34.07 8.35 -0.88
CA GLY A 115 -33.59 8.15 0.49
C GLY A 115 -32.88 6.81 0.67
N ASN A 116 -33.46 5.72 0.18
CA ASN A 116 -32.88 4.40 0.23
C ASN A 116 -31.57 4.33 -0.59
N ARG A 117 -31.54 4.90 -1.81
CA ARG A 117 -30.30 4.96 -2.59
C ARG A 117 -29.19 5.77 -1.91
N VAL A 118 -29.55 6.89 -1.26
CA VAL A 118 -28.62 7.69 -0.49
C VAL A 118 -28.14 6.92 0.75
N GLU A 119 -29.03 6.17 1.38
CA GLU A 119 -28.71 5.35 2.54
C GLU A 119 -27.89 4.10 2.16
N ASP A 120 -28.23 3.43 1.08
CA ASP A 120 -27.44 2.33 0.50
C ASP A 120 -26.02 2.82 0.15
N HIS A 121 -25.92 4.01 -0.45
CA HIS A 121 -24.62 4.62 -0.75
C HIS A 121 -23.84 4.99 0.53
N ARG A 122 -24.54 5.49 1.56
CA ARG A 122 -23.93 5.80 2.88
C ARG A 122 -23.55 4.54 3.65
N ASN A 123 -24.26 3.45 3.46
CA ASN A 123 -24.01 2.17 4.09
C ASN A 123 -23.05 1.29 3.29
N GLY A 124 -22.58 1.77 2.13
CA GLY A 124 -21.63 1.05 1.29
C GLY A 124 -22.22 -0.15 0.53
N MET A 125 -23.49 -0.09 0.19
CA MET A 125 -24.18 -1.11 -0.61
C MET A 125 -24.35 -0.64 -2.07
N THR A 126 -23.28 -0.14 -2.67
CA THR A 126 -23.35 0.42 -4.02
C THR A 126 -22.84 -0.60 -5.03
N HIS A 127 -23.67 -0.97 -6.02
CA HIS A 127 -23.20 -1.74 -7.16
C HIS A 127 -22.33 -0.86 -8.06
N TYR A 128 -21.09 -1.29 -8.27
CA TYR A 128 -20.15 -0.59 -9.13
C TYR A 128 -20.24 -1.14 -10.56
N LEU A 129 -20.39 -0.28 -11.55
CA LEU A 129 -20.68 -0.69 -12.94
C LEU A 129 -19.54 -0.40 -13.94
N LYS A 130 -18.43 0.18 -13.49
CA LYS A 130 -17.30 0.53 -14.37
C LYS A 130 -16.21 -0.54 -14.35
N ALA A 131 -15.46 -0.66 -15.44
CA ALA A 131 -14.25 -1.47 -15.54
C ALA A 131 -12.99 -0.60 -15.44
N GLY A 132 -11.85 -1.20 -15.07
CA GLY A 132 -10.56 -0.52 -15.01
C GLY A 132 -10.35 0.31 -13.74
N HIS A 133 -11.14 0.12 -12.72
CA HIS A 133 -10.98 0.74 -11.40
C HIS A 133 -9.92 0.04 -10.55
N TYR A 134 -9.50 0.69 -9.48
CA TYR A 134 -8.63 0.12 -8.46
C TYR A 134 -9.44 -0.35 -7.26
N VAL A 135 -9.06 -1.47 -6.66
CA VAL A 135 -9.75 -2.03 -5.50
C VAL A 135 -8.81 -2.10 -4.31
N ILE A 136 -9.25 -1.54 -3.17
CA ILE A 136 -8.54 -1.65 -1.88
C ILE A 136 -9.39 -2.50 -0.95
N MET A 137 -8.88 -3.67 -0.57
CA MET A 137 -9.57 -4.64 0.29
C MET A 137 -9.08 -4.53 1.73
N GLY A 138 -9.92 -3.99 2.58
CA GLY A 138 -9.62 -3.68 3.98
C GLY A 138 -9.34 -2.21 4.21
N ILE A 139 -9.01 -1.88 5.45
CA ILE A 139 -8.68 -0.52 5.88
C ILE A 139 -7.55 -0.56 6.91
N ASP A 140 -6.58 0.31 6.74
CA ASP A 140 -5.45 0.53 7.64
C ASP A 140 -5.05 2.01 7.53
N GLU A 141 -4.14 2.47 8.37
CA GLU A 141 -3.55 3.81 8.27
C GLU A 141 -2.82 4.02 6.93
N MET A 142 -2.23 2.97 6.37
CA MET A 142 -1.52 2.97 5.10
C MET A 142 -2.40 3.23 3.87
N VAL A 143 -3.72 3.06 3.98
CA VAL A 143 -4.63 3.25 2.83
C VAL A 143 -4.51 4.65 2.23
N SER A 144 -4.21 5.65 3.03
CA SER A 144 -3.98 7.02 2.55
C SER A 144 -2.80 7.11 1.58
N SER A 145 -1.66 6.50 1.92
CA SER A 145 -0.48 6.49 1.05
C SER A 145 -0.67 5.63 -0.21
N ILE A 146 -1.45 4.56 -0.14
CA ILE A 146 -1.84 3.77 -1.33
C ILE A 146 -2.68 4.63 -2.28
N ILE A 147 -3.67 5.34 -1.77
CA ILE A 147 -4.53 6.24 -2.56
C ILE A 147 -3.70 7.34 -3.21
N GLU A 148 -2.77 7.94 -2.48
CA GLU A 148 -1.85 8.94 -3.04
C GLU A 148 -0.96 8.37 -4.14
N ASP A 149 -0.42 7.17 -3.96
CA ASP A 149 0.37 6.47 -4.97
C ASP A 149 -0.46 6.22 -6.24
N ILE A 150 -1.70 5.73 -6.12
CA ILE A 150 -2.61 5.52 -7.24
C ILE A 150 -2.85 6.85 -7.99
N PHE A 151 -3.27 7.91 -7.31
CA PHE A 151 -3.53 9.20 -7.95
C PHE A 151 -2.28 9.88 -8.51
N SER A 152 -1.11 9.52 -8.02
CA SER A 152 0.14 10.01 -8.58
C SER A 152 0.42 9.49 -9.99
N LYS A 153 -0.06 8.29 -10.28
CA LYS A 153 0.12 7.55 -11.56
C LYS A 153 -1.07 7.74 -12.48
N ASP A 154 -2.26 7.79 -11.92
CA ASP A 154 -3.52 7.87 -12.65
C ASP A 154 -4.43 8.89 -11.96
N LYS A 155 -4.40 10.14 -12.45
CA LYS A 155 -5.15 11.26 -11.86
C LYS A 155 -6.67 11.10 -11.97
N ASP A 156 -7.12 10.27 -12.90
CA ASP A 156 -8.52 10.02 -13.17
C ASP A 156 -8.97 8.63 -12.68
N ALA A 157 -8.16 8.00 -11.82
CA ALA A 157 -8.47 6.70 -11.23
C ALA A 157 -9.78 6.71 -10.45
N ASP A 158 -10.63 5.72 -10.68
CA ASP A 158 -11.74 5.38 -9.80
C ASP A 158 -11.23 4.35 -8.78
N ILE A 159 -11.43 4.60 -7.49
CA ILE A 159 -10.95 3.74 -6.39
C ILE A 159 -12.14 3.21 -5.61
N LEU A 160 -12.20 1.90 -5.41
CA LEU A 160 -13.21 1.25 -4.58
C LEU A 160 -12.54 0.65 -3.34
N VAL A 161 -13.02 1.04 -2.16
CA VAL A 161 -12.58 0.51 -0.87
C VAL A 161 -13.62 -0.45 -0.34
N LEU A 162 -13.27 -1.74 -0.19
CA LEU A 162 -14.13 -2.77 0.39
C LEU A 162 -13.71 -3.05 1.82
N SER A 163 -14.57 -2.83 2.80
CA SER A 163 -14.26 -3.05 4.21
C SER A 163 -15.47 -3.48 5.03
N SER A 164 -15.25 -4.36 6.00
CA SER A 164 -16.27 -4.76 6.99
C SER A 164 -16.47 -3.75 8.14
N HIS A 165 -15.84 -2.59 8.06
CA HIS A 165 -15.95 -1.52 9.05
C HIS A 165 -17.00 -0.49 8.64
N ASP A 166 -17.41 0.32 9.63
CA ASP A 166 -18.36 1.42 9.42
C ASP A 166 -17.89 2.37 8.31
N THR A 167 -18.59 2.35 7.18
CA THR A 167 -18.28 3.14 5.99
C THR A 167 -18.23 4.63 6.26
N LYS A 168 -19.07 5.14 7.19
CA LYS A 168 -19.09 6.58 7.57
C LYS A 168 -17.77 6.97 8.21
N LYS A 169 -17.26 6.15 9.13
CA LYS A 169 -15.96 6.41 9.78
C LYS A 169 -14.80 6.34 8.78
N ILE A 170 -14.85 5.41 7.83
CA ILE A 170 -13.84 5.33 6.76
C ILE A 170 -13.87 6.59 5.91
N ILE A 171 -15.04 7.02 5.47
CA ILE A 171 -15.21 8.25 4.67
C ILE A 171 -14.73 9.50 5.44
N GLU A 172 -15.04 9.60 6.73
CA GLU A 172 -14.54 10.71 7.56
C GLU A 172 -13.02 10.72 7.68
N LYS A 173 -12.39 9.54 7.84
CA LYS A 173 -10.95 9.41 7.89
C LYS A 173 -10.31 9.78 6.55
N LEU A 174 -10.82 9.26 5.43
CA LEU A 174 -10.31 9.56 4.10
C LEU A 174 -10.44 11.05 3.74
N LYS A 175 -11.51 11.73 4.16
CA LYS A 175 -11.67 13.20 3.97
C LYS A 175 -10.59 14.04 4.65
N GLN A 176 -9.90 13.50 5.64
CA GLN A 176 -8.79 14.20 6.32
C GLN A 176 -7.47 14.08 5.55
N THR A 177 -7.34 13.06 4.69
CA THR A 177 -6.09 12.71 4.02
C THR A 177 -6.10 13.00 2.51
N VAL A 178 -7.28 12.99 1.88
CA VAL A 178 -7.39 13.20 0.41
C VAL A 178 -8.12 14.51 0.09
N THR A 179 -7.84 15.08 -1.08
CA THR A 179 -8.52 16.29 -1.55
C THR A 179 -9.99 16.03 -1.88
N LYS A 180 -10.81 17.09 -1.87
CA LYS A 180 -12.23 16.98 -2.22
C LYS A 180 -12.46 16.40 -3.64
N LYS A 181 -11.57 16.72 -4.59
CA LYS A 181 -11.62 16.17 -5.95
C LYS A 181 -11.39 14.66 -5.93
N GLN A 182 -10.35 14.21 -5.27
CA GLN A 182 -10.02 12.79 -5.12
C GLN A 182 -11.13 12.03 -4.38
N MET A 183 -11.73 12.63 -3.35
CA MET A 183 -12.83 12.00 -2.61
C MET A 183 -14.04 11.65 -3.50
N ASN A 184 -14.30 12.43 -4.55
CA ASN A 184 -15.38 12.16 -5.50
C ASN A 184 -15.10 10.94 -6.39
N GLN A 185 -13.86 10.47 -6.46
CA GLN A 185 -13.42 9.30 -7.25
C GLN A 185 -13.26 8.06 -6.35
N ILE A 186 -13.54 8.19 -5.05
CA ILE A 186 -13.44 7.10 -4.08
C ILE A 186 -14.84 6.64 -3.67
N ILE A 187 -15.10 5.34 -3.81
CA ILE A 187 -16.33 4.69 -3.35
C ILE A 187 -15.96 3.75 -2.20
N VAL A 188 -16.69 3.81 -1.10
CA VAL A 188 -16.50 2.91 0.04
C VAL A 188 -17.67 1.95 0.13
N ASN A 189 -17.40 0.66 -0.07
CA ASN A 189 -18.38 -0.41 0.05
C ASN A 189 -18.20 -1.21 1.34
N TYR A 190 -19.33 -1.60 1.93
CA TYR A 190 -19.33 -2.53 3.06
C TYR A 190 -19.24 -3.96 2.55
N GLY A 191 -18.33 -4.75 3.11
CA GLY A 191 -18.22 -6.18 2.81
C GLY A 191 -16.99 -6.82 3.45
N GLN A 192 -17.03 -8.13 3.58
CA GLN A 192 -15.90 -8.91 4.05
C GLN A 192 -14.97 -9.22 2.87
N LYS A 193 -13.71 -8.86 2.98
CA LYS A 193 -12.71 -9.05 1.91
C LYS A 193 -12.42 -10.50 1.54
N THR A 194 -12.87 -11.47 2.35
CA THR A 194 -12.72 -12.91 2.09
C THR A 194 -13.98 -13.57 1.54
N ALA A 195 -15.07 -12.82 1.38
CA ALA A 195 -16.38 -13.35 0.96
C ALA A 195 -16.65 -13.02 -0.52
N LYS A 196 -16.75 -14.07 -1.34
CA LYS A 196 -16.89 -13.98 -2.80
C LYS A 196 -18.15 -13.25 -3.25
N GLU A 197 -19.21 -13.22 -2.44
CA GLU A 197 -20.48 -12.56 -2.75
C GLU A 197 -20.30 -11.09 -3.07
N TYR A 198 -19.38 -10.41 -2.36
CA TYR A 198 -19.09 -8.99 -2.57
C TYR A 198 -18.25 -8.72 -3.83
N TYR A 199 -17.54 -9.72 -4.36
CA TYR A 199 -16.65 -9.53 -5.51
C TYR A 199 -17.44 -9.25 -6.79
N ASN A 200 -18.62 -9.89 -6.96
CA ASN A 200 -19.53 -9.58 -8.06
C ASN A 200 -20.06 -8.13 -8.01
N GLU A 201 -20.36 -7.63 -6.79
CA GLU A 201 -20.92 -6.28 -6.62
C GLU A 201 -19.92 -5.18 -6.99
N ILE A 202 -18.63 -5.49 -6.89
CA ILE A 202 -17.53 -4.56 -7.19
C ILE A 202 -16.86 -4.84 -8.53
N HIS A 203 -17.35 -5.79 -9.32
CA HIS A 203 -16.77 -6.21 -10.60
C HIS A 203 -15.25 -6.45 -10.53
N LEU A 204 -14.86 -7.29 -9.57
CA LEU A 204 -13.44 -7.55 -9.26
C LEU A 204 -12.67 -8.09 -10.48
N GLU A 205 -13.35 -8.88 -11.35
CA GLU A 205 -12.79 -9.47 -12.57
C GLU A 205 -12.40 -8.46 -13.66
N THR A 206 -12.81 -7.19 -13.50
CA THR A 206 -12.52 -6.12 -14.47
C THR A 206 -11.73 -4.96 -13.87
N CYS A 207 -11.29 -5.07 -12.63
CA CYS A 207 -10.46 -4.05 -12.00
C CYS A 207 -9.04 -4.04 -12.57
N LYS A 208 -8.32 -2.95 -12.39
CA LYS A 208 -6.96 -2.76 -12.89
C LYS A 208 -5.91 -3.35 -11.94
N GLU A 209 -5.97 -2.99 -10.68
CA GLU A 209 -5.09 -3.50 -9.62
C GLU A 209 -5.88 -3.68 -8.32
N ILE A 210 -5.43 -4.63 -7.48
CA ILE A 210 -6.02 -4.93 -6.18
C ILE A 210 -4.96 -4.72 -5.09
N TYR A 211 -5.35 -4.04 -4.01
CA TYR A 211 -4.53 -3.84 -2.81
C TYR A 211 -5.22 -4.52 -1.64
N ILE A 212 -4.54 -5.48 -1.01
CA ILE A 212 -5.06 -6.19 0.15
C ILE A 212 -4.35 -5.66 1.38
N VAL A 213 -5.10 -4.97 2.23
CA VAL A 213 -4.63 -4.40 3.49
C VAL A 213 -5.45 -4.92 4.66
N GLY A 214 -4.98 -4.71 5.89
CA GLY A 214 -5.71 -5.12 7.07
C GLY A 214 -5.16 -4.48 8.33
N TYR A 215 -5.79 -4.75 9.47
CA TYR A 215 -5.36 -4.21 10.74
C TYR A 215 -4.13 -4.94 11.25
N ARG A 216 -2.97 -4.31 11.17
CA ARG A 216 -1.69 -4.82 11.69
C ARG A 216 -1.72 -5.14 13.19
N SER A 217 -2.56 -4.44 13.96
CA SER A 217 -2.71 -4.71 15.38
C SER A 217 -3.41 -6.05 15.72
N ARG A 218 -3.94 -6.78 14.72
CA ARG A 218 -4.59 -8.08 14.93
C ARG A 218 -3.61 -9.22 14.65
N PRO A 219 -3.43 -10.18 15.58
CA PRO A 219 -2.53 -11.31 15.38
C PRO A 219 -2.84 -12.18 14.14
N SER A 220 -4.06 -12.11 13.62
CA SER A 220 -4.51 -12.85 12.43
C SER A 220 -4.40 -12.06 11.12
N HIS A 221 -3.73 -10.91 11.12
CA HIS A 221 -3.67 -9.99 9.97
C HIS A 221 -3.21 -10.70 8.70
N ASP A 222 -2.06 -11.33 8.74
CA ASP A 222 -1.45 -11.98 7.59
C ASP A 222 -2.26 -13.20 7.12
N ALA A 223 -2.76 -14.01 8.05
CA ALA A 223 -3.59 -15.17 7.73
C ALA A 223 -4.88 -14.76 6.99
N VAL A 224 -5.54 -13.68 7.42
CA VAL A 224 -6.73 -13.15 6.75
C VAL A 224 -6.40 -12.59 5.37
N ASN A 225 -5.22 -11.99 5.20
CA ASN A 225 -4.76 -11.50 3.90
C ASN A 225 -4.47 -12.65 2.93
N ILE A 226 -3.86 -13.74 3.39
CA ILE A 226 -3.67 -14.96 2.60
C ILE A 226 -5.01 -15.57 2.19
N GLN A 227 -5.95 -15.71 3.12
CA GLN A 227 -7.30 -16.20 2.82
C GLN A 227 -8.02 -15.32 1.79
N CYS A 228 -7.78 -14.00 1.82
CA CYS A 228 -8.31 -13.08 0.82
C CYS A 228 -7.72 -13.36 -0.56
N ILE A 229 -6.40 -13.60 -0.66
CA ILE A 229 -5.75 -13.97 -1.93
C ILE A 229 -6.35 -15.28 -2.49
N ASP A 230 -6.52 -16.31 -1.65
CA ASP A 230 -7.15 -17.57 -2.04
C ASP A 230 -8.56 -17.37 -2.57
N SER A 231 -9.37 -16.57 -1.88
CA SER A 231 -10.75 -16.27 -2.28
C SER A 231 -10.80 -15.52 -3.62
N ILE A 232 -9.88 -14.56 -3.84
CA ILE A 232 -9.74 -13.83 -5.10
C ILE A 232 -9.33 -14.78 -6.22
N CYS A 233 -8.32 -15.63 -6.00
CA CYS A 233 -7.85 -16.59 -6.98
C CYS A 233 -8.98 -17.52 -7.45
N ALA A 234 -9.70 -18.09 -6.48
CA ALA A 234 -10.83 -18.97 -6.78
C ALA A 234 -11.95 -18.23 -7.54
N TYR A 235 -12.26 -16.98 -7.16
CA TYR A 235 -13.26 -16.17 -7.85
C TYR A 235 -12.85 -15.86 -9.30
N LEU A 236 -11.62 -15.42 -9.53
CA LEU A 236 -11.13 -15.07 -10.86
C LEU A 236 -11.03 -16.28 -11.80
N LYS A 237 -10.79 -17.49 -11.29
CA LYS A 237 -10.87 -18.74 -12.06
C LYS A 237 -12.29 -19.05 -12.49
N GLU A 238 -13.29 -18.75 -11.66
CA GLU A 238 -14.71 -18.95 -11.96
C GLU A 238 -15.26 -17.87 -12.91
N HIS A 239 -14.65 -16.68 -12.94
CA HIS A 239 -15.11 -15.51 -13.72
C HIS A 239 -14.00 -14.96 -14.62
N PRO A 240 -13.57 -15.68 -15.65
CA PRO A 240 -12.52 -15.22 -16.55
C PRO A 240 -12.99 -13.97 -17.33
N SER A 241 -12.13 -12.96 -17.42
CA SER A 241 -12.37 -11.70 -18.12
C SER A 241 -11.20 -11.35 -19.03
N GLU A 242 -11.45 -10.69 -20.16
CA GLU A 242 -10.40 -10.15 -21.03
C GLU A 242 -9.61 -9.02 -20.35
N LYS A 243 -10.19 -8.39 -19.33
CA LYS A 243 -9.62 -7.28 -18.57
C LYS A 243 -9.33 -7.66 -17.11
N MET A 244 -8.73 -8.83 -16.91
CA MET A 244 -8.33 -9.29 -15.57
C MET A 244 -7.39 -8.28 -14.89
N PRO A 245 -7.38 -8.21 -13.55
CA PRO A 245 -6.43 -7.38 -12.83
C PRO A 245 -5.00 -7.76 -13.20
N THR A 246 -4.16 -6.74 -13.42
CA THR A 246 -2.77 -6.97 -13.80
C THR A 246 -1.89 -7.29 -12.62
N ARG A 247 -2.28 -6.82 -11.41
CA ARG A 247 -1.50 -6.95 -10.19
C ARG A 247 -2.38 -7.01 -8.95
N ILE A 248 -1.92 -7.81 -7.99
CA ILE A 248 -2.40 -7.84 -6.61
C ILE A 248 -1.24 -7.48 -5.69
N THR A 249 -1.36 -6.41 -4.91
CA THR A 249 -0.40 -6.05 -3.87
C THR A 249 -0.99 -6.42 -2.52
N CYS A 250 -0.32 -7.32 -1.79
CA CYS A 250 -0.75 -7.77 -0.47
C CYS A 250 0.22 -7.29 0.61
N VAL A 251 -0.33 -6.67 1.65
CA VAL A 251 0.44 -6.20 2.79
C VAL A 251 0.60 -7.30 3.82
N PHE A 252 1.84 -7.53 4.26
CA PHE A 252 2.21 -8.46 5.32
C PHE A 252 2.92 -7.73 6.45
N GLU A 253 2.65 -8.12 7.66
CA GLU A 253 3.37 -7.64 8.83
C GLU A 253 4.59 -8.51 9.11
N ASP A 254 4.43 -9.83 8.98
CA ASP A 254 5.44 -10.80 9.31
C ASP A 254 6.23 -11.25 8.06
N ILE A 255 7.54 -11.05 8.10
CA ILE A 255 8.46 -11.46 7.01
C ILE A 255 8.45 -12.99 6.83
N GLU A 256 8.25 -13.76 7.90
CA GLU A 256 8.21 -15.22 7.83
C GLU A 256 6.96 -15.71 7.07
N THR A 257 5.80 -15.11 7.34
CA THR A 257 4.57 -15.38 6.61
C THR A 257 4.73 -15.07 5.12
N TYR A 258 5.36 -13.96 4.82
CA TYR A 258 5.68 -13.58 3.45
C TYR A 258 6.61 -14.59 2.77
N THR A 259 7.68 -15.03 3.44
CA THR A 259 8.62 -16.04 2.90
C THR A 259 7.92 -17.39 2.66
N ALA A 260 7.03 -17.81 3.56
CA ALA A 260 6.23 -19.02 3.39
C ALA A 260 5.28 -18.91 2.18
N LEU A 261 4.63 -17.77 2.01
CA LEU A 261 3.76 -17.54 0.86
C LEU A 261 4.51 -17.60 -0.47
N MET A 262 5.76 -17.14 -0.54
CA MET A 262 6.58 -17.18 -1.74
C MET A 262 6.82 -18.59 -2.30
N THR A 263 6.75 -19.61 -1.44
CA THR A 263 6.92 -21.02 -1.81
C THR A 263 5.59 -21.75 -2.02
N SER A 264 4.46 -21.05 -1.86
CA SER A 264 3.12 -21.64 -1.95
C SER A 264 2.62 -21.78 -3.40
N ASP A 265 1.68 -22.72 -3.60
CA ASP A 265 1.01 -22.91 -4.89
C ASP A 265 0.19 -21.71 -5.35
N ILE A 266 -0.27 -20.86 -4.42
CA ILE A 266 -1.04 -19.64 -4.70
C ILE A 266 -0.29 -18.71 -5.66
N PHE A 267 1.02 -18.58 -5.51
CA PHE A 267 1.83 -17.78 -6.43
C PHE A 267 1.83 -18.35 -7.85
N ASN A 268 1.93 -19.67 -7.97
CA ASN A 268 1.89 -20.34 -9.26
C ASN A 268 0.51 -20.17 -9.92
N GLU A 269 -0.56 -20.31 -9.15
CA GLU A 269 -1.93 -20.14 -9.63
C GLU A 269 -2.21 -18.71 -10.12
N MET A 270 -1.77 -17.68 -9.38
CA MET A 270 -1.90 -16.29 -9.82
C MET A 270 -1.10 -16.01 -11.10
N ARG A 271 0.10 -16.57 -11.19
CA ARG A 271 0.92 -16.46 -12.40
C ARG A 271 0.26 -17.12 -13.62
N GLU A 272 -0.39 -18.26 -13.46
CA GLU A 272 -1.15 -18.93 -14.52
C GLU A 272 -2.32 -18.08 -15.00
N LEU A 273 -2.94 -17.30 -14.11
CA LEU A 273 -3.97 -16.31 -14.46
C LEU A 273 -3.39 -15.04 -15.10
N GLY A 274 -2.07 -14.93 -15.24
CA GLY A 274 -1.40 -13.73 -15.77
C GLY A 274 -1.35 -12.55 -14.79
N ILE A 275 -1.67 -12.79 -13.51
CA ILE A 275 -1.73 -11.77 -12.47
C ILE A 275 -0.42 -11.74 -11.69
N GLU A 276 0.16 -10.55 -11.54
CA GLU A 276 1.35 -10.35 -10.74
C GLU A 276 0.97 -10.21 -9.26
N LEU A 277 1.34 -11.19 -8.43
CA LEU A 277 1.19 -11.09 -6.98
C LEU A 277 2.46 -10.47 -6.39
N MET A 278 2.30 -9.32 -5.73
CA MET A 278 3.36 -8.59 -5.04
C MET A 278 3.06 -8.54 -3.56
N SER A 279 4.09 -8.74 -2.75
CA SER A 279 4.00 -8.51 -1.31
C SER A 279 4.57 -7.14 -0.96
N TYR A 280 4.03 -6.56 0.07
CA TYR A 280 4.52 -5.34 0.67
C TYR A 280 4.62 -5.50 2.19
N ASN A 281 5.77 -5.15 2.74
CA ASN A 281 5.98 -5.09 4.18
C ASN A 281 6.30 -3.65 4.55
N VAL A 282 5.62 -3.11 5.56
CA VAL A 282 5.76 -1.71 5.98
C VAL A 282 7.16 -1.40 6.47
N TYR A 283 7.76 -2.32 7.20
CA TYR A 283 9.08 -2.10 7.80
C TYR A 283 10.17 -2.06 6.73
N THR A 284 10.14 -3.00 5.79
CA THR A 284 11.08 -3.01 4.65
C THR A 284 10.80 -1.85 3.69
N GLY A 285 9.53 -1.45 3.53
CA GLY A 285 9.15 -0.27 2.76
C GLY A 285 9.79 1.01 3.29
N TRP A 286 9.77 1.19 4.61
CA TRP A 286 10.42 2.33 5.27
C TRP A 286 11.95 2.28 5.15
N ALA A 287 12.55 1.11 5.31
CA ALA A 287 13.99 0.96 5.11
C ALA A 287 14.39 1.40 3.69
N ARG A 288 13.62 1.02 2.67
CA ARG A 288 13.87 1.45 1.27
C ARG A 288 13.66 2.94 1.07
N GLN A 289 12.62 3.53 1.69
CA GLN A 289 12.44 4.99 1.65
C GLN A 289 13.64 5.74 2.24
N MET A 290 14.29 5.19 3.26
CA MET A 290 15.45 5.81 3.89
C MET A 290 16.76 5.53 3.15
N PHE A 291 16.99 4.29 2.72
CA PHE A 291 18.27 3.87 2.16
C PHE A 291 18.36 4.07 0.64
N VAL A 292 17.24 3.97 -0.08
CA VAL A 292 17.22 4.02 -1.54
C VAL A 292 16.71 5.36 -2.06
N THR A 293 15.46 5.73 -1.74
CA THR A 293 14.85 6.96 -2.25
C THR A 293 15.20 8.20 -1.43
N ARG A 294 15.77 8.02 -0.24
CA ARG A 294 16.20 9.07 0.70
C ARG A 294 15.15 10.14 0.95
N GLY A 295 13.91 9.73 1.06
CA GLY A 295 12.87 10.67 1.42
C GLY A 295 11.47 10.29 0.98
N TYR A 296 10.56 11.12 1.44
CA TYR A 296 9.16 11.12 1.07
C TYR A 296 8.79 12.51 0.56
N LYS A 297 8.19 12.57 -0.62
CA LYS A 297 7.70 13.83 -1.20
C LYS A 297 6.19 13.87 -1.05
N ASP A 298 5.71 14.75 -0.18
CA ASP A 298 4.29 15.06 -0.10
C ASP A 298 3.92 16.01 -1.26
N LYS A 299 3.00 15.56 -2.12
CA LYS A 299 2.57 16.36 -3.29
C LYS A 299 1.48 17.37 -2.95
N GLY A 300 0.78 17.15 -1.83
CA GLY A 300 -0.28 18.05 -1.36
C GLY A 300 0.26 19.19 -0.49
N ASP A 301 1.24 18.89 0.35
CA ASP A 301 1.91 19.84 1.23
C ASP A 301 3.43 19.65 1.21
N PRO A 302 4.18 20.41 0.41
CA PRO A 302 5.64 20.32 0.35
C PRO A 302 6.33 20.48 1.71
N MET A 303 5.68 21.17 2.66
CA MET A 303 6.19 21.32 4.03
C MET A 303 6.21 20.03 4.83
N GLN A 304 5.44 19.03 4.41
CA GLN A 304 5.43 17.71 5.00
C GLN A 304 6.37 16.72 4.29
N SER A 305 7.04 17.14 3.24
CA SER A 305 8.07 16.34 2.59
C SER A 305 9.26 16.14 3.53
N ILE A 306 9.81 14.93 3.52
CA ILE A 306 10.98 14.55 4.32
C ILE A 306 12.11 14.18 3.35
N SER A 307 13.27 14.78 3.54
CA SER A 307 14.52 14.39 2.90
C SER A 307 15.45 13.83 3.97
N TYR A 308 15.92 12.62 3.77
CA TYR A 308 16.87 11.96 4.65
C TYR A 308 18.30 12.21 4.19
N PRO A 309 19.24 12.38 5.12
CA PRO A 309 20.67 12.47 4.77
C PRO A 309 21.18 11.15 4.25
N SER A 310 22.24 11.19 3.48
CA SER A 310 22.98 9.97 3.13
C SER A 310 23.58 9.33 4.38
N LEU A 311 23.52 7.99 4.49
CA LEU A 311 24.09 7.23 5.60
C LEU A 311 25.57 6.93 5.41
N TYR A 312 26.14 7.31 4.26
CA TYR A 312 27.53 7.04 3.86
C TYR A 312 28.19 8.27 3.21
N GLY A 313 27.76 9.46 3.66
CA GLY A 313 28.29 10.73 3.14
C GLY A 313 28.06 10.91 1.66
N ASP A 314 29.09 11.30 0.94
CA ASP A 314 29.05 11.50 -0.51
C ASP A 314 29.21 10.21 -1.30
N GLY A 315 29.56 9.13 -0.66
CA GLY A 315 29.92 7.80 -1.21
C GLY A 315 31.20 7.31 -0.56
N ILE A 316 31.53 6.05 -0.75
CA ILE A 316 32.75 5.42 -0.23
C ILE A 316 33.57 4.89 -1.39
N ALA A 317 34.78 5.42 -1.58
CA ALA A 317 35.70 4.93 -2.59
C ALA A 317 36.50 3.71 -2.12
N SER A 318 37.13 3.00 -3.06
CA SER A 318 37.87 1.77 -2.76
C SER A 318 39.09 1.92 -1.88
N ASP A 319 39.61 3.13 -1.72
CA ASP A 319 40.75 3.48 -0.88
C ASP A 319 40.37 4.17 0.43
N ASP A 320 39.06 4.42 0.66
CA ASP A 320 38.57 4.99 1.90
C ASP A 320 38.75 4.04 3.09
N ASP A 321 39.15 4.62 4.23
CA ASP A 321 39.21 3.90 5.50
C ASP A 321 37.93 4.04 6.34
N LYS A 322 36.98 4.86 5.87
CA LYS A 322 35.69 5.07 6.54
C LYS A 322 34.71 3.93 6.22
N PHE A 323 33.84 3.64 7.19
CA PHE A 323 32.78 2.65 7.04
C PHE A 323 31.44 3.18 7.55
N VAL A 324 30.38 2.55 7.16
CA VAL A 324 29.02 2.84 7.65
C VAL A 324 28.80 2.14 8.98
N HIS A 325 28.31 2.87 9.97
CA HIS A 325 27.93 2.35 11.28
C HIS A 325 26.48 2.73 11.61
N LEU A 326 25.59 1.76 11.60
CA LEU A 326 24.19 1.93 11.95
C LEU A 326 23.95 1.37 13.35
N VAL A 327 23.43 2.20 14.24
CA VAL A 327 23.11 1.82 15.63
C VAL A 327 21.60 1.84 15.81
N PHE A 328 21.01 0.68 16.09
CA PHE A 328 19.61 0.53 16.41
C PHE A 328 19.42 0.40 17.92
N VAL A 329 18.71 1.33 18.53
CA VAL A 329 18.35 1.30 19.96
C VAL A 329 16.96 0.72 20.11
N GLY A 330 16.88 -0.44 20.75
CA GLY A 330 15.68 -1.25 20.90
C GLY A 330 15.48 -2.23 19.73
N ILE A 331 15.25 -3.50 20.06
CA ILE A 331 14.92 -4.51 19.09
C ILE A 331 13.41 -4.58 18.89
N SER A 332 12.97 -4.36 17.69
CA SER A 332 11.57 -4.38 17.27
C SER A 332 11.48 -4.87 15.83
N ASN A 333 10.29 -5.14 15.32
CA ASN A 333 10.12 -5.49 13.90
C ASN A 333 10.70 -4.43 12.96
N PHE A 334 10.64 -3.15 13.33
CA PHE A 334 11.32 -2.09 12.58
C PHE A 334 12.84 -2.23 12.62
N ALA A 335 13.43 -2.37 13.80
CA ALA A 335 14.88 -2.52 13.95
C ALA A 335 15.40 -3.76 13.21
N VAL A 336 14.73 -4.90 13.39
CA VAL A 336 15.08 -6.15 12.70
C VAL A 336 15.01 -6.00 11.17
N SER A 337 13.90 -5.45 10.66
CA SER A 337 13.73 -5.28 9.21
C SER A 337 14.71 -4.26 8.63
N MET A 338 14.95 -3.14 9.32
CA MET A 338 15.91 -2.13 8.86
C MET A 338 17.33 -2.64 8.91
N ALA A 339 17.73 -3.37 9.97
CA ALA A 339 19.04 -3.99 10.05
C ALA A 339 19.27 -5.02 8.92
N THR A 340 18.24 -5.82 8.61
CA THR A 340 18.28 -6.79 7.51
C THR A 340 18.34 -6.09 6.15
N GLU A 341 17.52 -5.05 5.91
CA GLU A 341 17.57 -4.27 4.67
C GLU A 341 18.89 -3.50 4.52
N ALA A 342 19.49 -3.00 5.62
CA ALA A 342 20.81 -2.40 5.60
C ALA A 342 21.88 -3.40 5.14
N ALA A 343 21.80 -4.64 5.64
CA ALA A 343 22.69 -5.72 5.20
C ALA A 343 22.49 -6.11 3.73
N HIS A 344 21.29 -5.92 3.16
CA HIS A 344 21.04 -6.13 1.73
C HIS A 344 21.55 -5.00 0.82
N LEU A 345 21.66 -3.77 1.34
CA LEU A 345 21.75 -2.57 0.50
C LEU A 345 23.04 -1.75 0.68
N LEU A 346 23.76 -1.92 1.79
CA LEU A 346 24.90 -1.06 2.14
C LEU A 346 26.22 -1.80 1.96
N HIS A 347 26.62 -1.95 0.70
CA HIS A 347 27.85 -2.60 0.27
C HIS A 347 28.74 -1.59 -0.46
N PHE A 348 30.04 -1.59 -0.14
CA PHE A 348 30.99 -0.59 -0.61
C PHE A 348 32.28 -1.19 -1.15
N PRO A 349 32.99 -0.48 -2.07
CA PRO A 349 34.18 -1.00 -2.73
C PRO A 349 35.44 -0.98 -1.86
N ASN A 350 35.42 -0.38 -0.68
CA ASN A 350 36.58 -0.28 0.22
C ASN A 350 36.85 -1.54 1.04
N PHE A 351 35.93 -2.51 1.07
CA PHE A 351 36.15 -3.76 1.79
C PHE A 351 37.23 -4.62 1.12
N ASP A 352 38.19 -5.08 1.94
CA ASP A 352 39.20 -6.04 1.55
C ASP A 352 39.54 -6.95 2.73
N GLU A 353 39.16 -8.23 2.64
CA GLU A 353 39.38 -9.23 3.68
C GLU A 353 40.87 -9.37 4.05
N LYS A 354 41.74 -9.42 3.03
CA LYS A 354 43.23 -9.62 3.23
C LYS A 354 43.85 -8.42 3.92
N ALA A 355 43.40 -7.22 3.58
CA ALA A 355 43.84 -5.98 4.22
C ALA A 355 43.15 -5.69 5.55
N LYS A 356 42.18 -6.52 5.98
CA LYS A 356 41.32 -6.31 7.15
C LYS A 356 40.67 -4.93 7.17
N ARG A 357 40.21 -4.49 5.99
CA ARG A 357 39.50 -3.21 5.85
C ARG A 357 38.12 -3.27 6.48
N PRO A 358 37.59 -2.10 6.90
CA PRO A 358 36.35 -2.05 7.65
C PRO A 358 35.14 -2.52 6.85
N LYS A 359 34.15 -3.05 7.57
CA LYS A 359 32.87 -3.54 7.06
C LYS A 359 31.77 -2.55 7.41
N THR A 360 30.65 -2.60 6.69
CA THR A 360 29.41 -1.98 7.16
C THR A 360 29.03 -2.64 8.49
N ARG A 361 28.96 -1.83 9.56
CA ARG A 361 28.65 -2.29 10.91
C ARG A 361 27.20 -2.00 11.26
N ILE A 362 26.51 -3.01 11.75
CA ILE A 362 25.13 -2.94 12.22
C ILE A 362 25.13 -3.34 13.69
N THR A 363 24.96 -2.34 14.57
CA THR A 363 24.94 -2.54 16.03
C THR A 363 23.50 -2.46 16.53
N ILE A 364 23.06 -3.42 17.34
CA ILE A 364 21.75 -3.43 17.98
C ILE A 364 21.94 -3.43 19.49
N ILE A 365 21.33 -2.44 20.17
CA ILE A 365 21.40 -2.27 21.62
C ILE A 365 20.03 -2.54 22.23
N ASP A 366 19.91 -3.47 23.17
CA ASP A 366 18.67 -3.74 23.90
C ASP A 366 18.95 -4.32 25.30
N GLN A 367 18.08 -4.04 26.25
CA GLN A 367 18.15 -4.60 27.60
C GLN A 367 17.89 -6.12 27.60
N ASN A 368 17.02 -6.59 26.70
CA ASN A 368 16.59 -7.99 26.58
C ASN A 368 17.38 -8.76 25.51
N MET A 369 18.58 -8.31 25.17
CA MET A 369 19.41 -8.87 24.08
C MET A 369 19.66 -10.38 24.23
N GLU A 370 19.68 -10.92 25.45
CA GLU A 370 19.80 -12.37 25.70
C GLU A 370 18.69 -13.19 25.08
N VAL A 371 17.47 -12.63 24.95
CA VAL A 371 16.32 -13.30 24.37
C VAL A 371 16.22 -12.98 22.87
N GLU A 372 16.42 -11.73 22.51
CA GLU A 372 16.15 -11.25 21.15
C GLU A 372 17.25 -11.61 20.14
N MET A 373 18.53 -11.57 20.56
CA MET A 373 19.63 -11.95 19.67
C MET A 373 19.53 -13.41 19.17
N PRO A 374 19.26 -14.43 20.02
CA PRO A 374 19.07 -15.80 19.54
C PRO A 374 17.95 -15.95 18.50
N LEU A 375 16.87 -15.19 18.64
CA LEU A 375 15.80 -15.16 17.64
C LEU A 375 16.28 -14.58 16.33
N PHE A 376 16.95 -13.43 16.35
CA PHE A 376 17.52 -12.80 15.16
C PHE A 376 18.54 -13.70 14.45
N VAL A 377 19.48 -14.29 15.22
CA VAL A 377 20.52 -15.19 14.69
C VAL A 377 19.89 -16.47 14.10
N THR A 378 18.86 -17.03 14.74
CA THR A 378 18.19 -18.24 14.25
C THR A 378 17.42 -17.96 12.95
N ARG A 379 16.76 -16.83 12.84
CA ARG A 379 16.08 -16.40 11.61
C ARG A 379 17.06 -16.26 10.46
N ASN A 380 18.23 -15.68 10.71
CA ASN A 380 19.27 -15.41 9.73
C ASN A 380 20.41 -16.44 9.79
N ARG A 381 20.11 -17.69 10.16
CA ARG A 381 21.11 -18.72 10.49
C ARG A 381 22.16 -18.92 9.39
N HIS A 382 21.76 -18.87 8.11
CA HIS A 382 22.69 -19.09 7.02
C HIS A 382 23.72 -17.98 6.89
N LEU A 383 23.35 -16.73 7.19
CA LEU A 383 24.30 -15.62 7.27
C LEU A 383 25.32 -15.87 8.39
N PHE A 384 24.84 -16.24 9.59
CA PHE A 384 25.70 -16.44 10.76
C PHE A 384 26.43 -17.79 10.79
N GLU A 385 26.17 -18.69 9.87
CA GLU A 385 27.01 -19.86 9.60
C GLU A 385 28.35 -19.48 8.91
N VAL A 386 28.37 -18.38 8.17
CA VAL A 386 29.55 -17.93 7.40
C VAL A 386 30.11 -16.59 7.89
N GLN A 387 29.31 -15.76 8.54
CA GLN A 387 29.69 -14.46 9.06
C GLN A 387 29.66 -14.47 10.60
N PRO A 388 30.79 -14.17 11.28
CA PRO A 388 30.77 -14.02 12.75
C PRO A 388 29.98 -12.76 13.16
N PHE A 389 29.38 -12.82 14.35
CA PHE A 389 28.84 -11.65 15.03
C PHE A 389 29.56 -11.44 16.35
N SER A 390 29.51 -10.23 16.88
CA SER A 390 29.97 -9.93 18.24
C SER A 390 28.79 -9.73 19.20
N TYR A 391 28.95 -10.16 20.44
CA TYR A 391 28.02 -9.89 21.53
C TYR A 391 28.79 -9.31 22.73
N ARG A 392 28.32 -8.18 23.24
CA ARG A 392 28.88 -7.54 24.44
C ARG A 392 27.77 -7.30 25.45
N ASP A 393 28.04 -7.63 26.71
CA ASP A 393 27.13 -7.33 27.84
C ASP A 393 27.69 -6.17 28.62
N LEU A 394 27.07 -5.01 28.50
CA LEU A 394 27.43 -3.80 29.26
C LEU A 394 26.53 -3.57 30.48
N GLY A 395 25.58 -4.47 30.73
CA GLY A 395 24.70 -4.46 31.89
C GLY A 395 25.27 -5.20 33.12
N LEU A 396 26.42 -5.87 32.98
CA LEU A 396 27.07 -6.62 34.04
C LEU A 396 28.39 -5.99 34.48
N GLU A 397 28.65 -6.02 35.80
CA GLU A 397 29.95 -5.65 36.38
C GLU A 397 30.54 -6.87 37.12
N PRO A 398 31.79 -7.33 36.81
CA PRO A 398 32.67 -6.80 35.78
C PRO A 398 32.16 -7.14 34.39
N LYS A 399 32.46 -6.27 33.38
CA LYS A 399 32.05 -6.48 31.99
C LYS A 399 32.61 -7.82 31.47
N PRO A 400 31.80 -8.74 30.99
CA PRO A 400 32.31 -10.00 30.44
C PRO A 400 33.08 -9.77 29.14
N GLU A 401 33.96 -10.72 28.82
CA GLU A 401 34.67 -10.70 27.54
C GLU A 401 33.68 -10.77 26.38
N PRO A 402 33.91 -10.01 25.30
CA PRO A 402 33.05 -10.07 24.11
C PRO A 402 32.97 -11.50 23.57
N MET A 403 31.75 -11.95 23.33
CA MET A 403 31.52 -13.26 22.69
C MET A 403 31.35 -13.11 21.19
N SER A 404 31.84 -14.06 20.44
CA SER A 404 31.62 -14.11 18.99
C SER A 404 31.16 -15.51 18.58
N ASN A 405 30.54 -15.62 17.41
CA ASN A 405 30.18 -16.88 16.82
C ASN A 405 31.44 -17.63 16.31
N LYS A 406 32.12 -18.32 17.21
CA LYS A 406 33.34 -19.09 16.90
C LYS A 406 33.11 -20.24 15.90
N LYS A 407 31.86 -20.54 15.53
CA LYS A 407 31.50 -21.60 14.58
C LYS A 407 31.34 -21.11 13.14
N ALA A 408 31.42 -19.80 12.90
CA ALA A 408 31.34 -19.26 11.55
C ALA A 408 32.50 -19.80 10.70
N LYS A 409 32.19 -20.20 9.45
CA LYS A 409 33.14 -20.80 8.54
C LYS A 409 34.04 -19.80 7.83
N GLY A 410 33.75 -18.52 7.93
CA GLY A 410 34.49 -17.46 7.25
C GLY A 410 34.30 -16.11 7.90
N ASP A 411 34.84 -15.09 7.29
CA ASP A 411 34.69 -13.66 7.63
C ASP A 411 34.92 -12.82 6.36
N PHE A 412 34.41 -13.30 5.23
CA PHE A 412 34.67 -12.72 3.91
C PHE A 412 33.55 -11.78 3.43
N LEU A 413 32.46 -11.65 4.18
CA LEU A 413 31.40 -10.70 3.82
C LEU A 413 31.75 -9.30 4.37
N ASP A 414 31.30 -8.28 3.65
CA ASP A 414 31.55 -6.86 3.93
C ASP A 414 30.57 -6.22 4.93
N VAL A 415 29.75 -7.04 5.57
CA VAL A 415 28.80 -6.63 6.64
C VAL A 415 29.14 -7.33 7.94
N GLU A 416 29.00 -6.65 9.07
CA GLU A 416 29.15 -7.25 10.40
C GLU A 416 28.01 -6.84 11.35
N PHE A 417 27.64 -7.76 12.23
CA PHE A 417 26.61 -7.52 13.25
C PHE A 417 27.22 -7.49 14.64
N GLU A 418 26.84 -6.50 15.42
CA GLU A 418 27.19 -6.37 16.82
C GLU A 418 25.92 -6.27 17.66
N PHE A 419 25.83 -7.08 18.71
CA PHE A 419 24.73 -7.07 19.65
C PHE A 419 25.24 -6.62 21.02
N ILE A 420 24.60 -5.60 21.59
CA ILE A 420 24.98 -5.05 22.88
C ILE A 420 23.80 -5.15 23.84
N ARG A 421 24.00 -5.85 24.95
CA ARG A 421 23.05 -5.84 26.06
C ARG A 421 23.36 -4.66 26.99
N GLY A 422 22.37 -3.84 27.26
CA GLY A 422 22.51 -2.73 28.22
C GLY A 422 21.27 -1.84 28.25
N ASP A 423 21.14 -1.11 29.37
CA ASP A 423 20.15 -0.05 29.49
C ASP A 423 20.68 1.19 28.76
N PHE A 424 19.87 1.77 27.87
CA PHE A 424 20.24 2.99 27.15
C PHE A 424 20.69 4.13 28.06
N TYR A 425 20.07 4.26 29.24
CA TYR A 425 20.39 5.33 30.20
C TYR A 425 21.60 5.01 31.11
N SER A 426 22.18 3.82 30.98
CA SER A 426 23.41 3.48 31.74
C SER A 426 24.62 4.28 31.25
N GLU A 427 25.52 4.62 32.16
CA GLU A 427 26.77 5.30 31.84
C GLU A 427 27.56 4.53 30.78
N ALA A 428 27.64 3.21 30.88
CA ALA A 428 28.38 2.37 29.96
C ALA A 428 27.86 2.45 28.49
N ILE A 429 26.55 2.53 28.26
CA ILE A 429 25.98 2.71 26.91
C ILE A 429 26.19 4.15 26.44
N GLN A 430 26.01 5.14 27.30
CA GLN A 430 26.23 6.56 26.95
C GLN A 430 27.69 6.82 26.56
N GLU A 431 28.67 6.27 27.32
CA GLU A 431 30.09 6.35 26.99
C GLU A 431 30.43 5.68 25.64
N GLU A 432 29.78 4.54 25.34
CA GLU A 432 29.96 3.83 24.07
C GLU A 432 29.48 4.68 22.89
N ILE A 433 28.27 5.25 23.00
CA ILE A 433 27.70 6.15 21.98
C ILE A 433 28.55 7.41 21.82
N GLN A 434 29.01 8.00 22.93
CA GLN A 434 29.91 9.16 22.92
C GLN A 434 31.22 8.84 22.19
N GLY A 435 31.80 7.68 22.47
CA GLY A 435 33.04 7.23 21.83
C GLY A 435 32.86 7.08 20.30
N TRP A 436 31.73 6.50 19.85
CA TRP A 436 31.43 6.43 18.43
C TRP A 436 31.21 7.81 17.81
N ALA A 437 30.53 8.71 18.51
CA ALA A 437 30.26 10.05 18.02
C ALA A 437 31.55 10.89 17.87
N MET A 438 32.58 10.62 18.67
CA MET A 438 33.90 11.29 18.59
C MET A 438 34.77 10.74 17.43
N ASP A 439 34.47 9.56 16.89
CA ASP A 439 35.29 8.87 15.87
C ASP A 439 34.82 9.13 14.43
N GLU A 440 34.32 10.35 14.14
CA GLU A 440 33.77 10.77 12.83
C GLU A 440 34.74 10.56 11.66
N LYS A 441 36.04 10.57 11.94
CA LYS A 441 37.06 10.38 10.90
C LYS A 441 37.12 8.97 10.36
N LYS A 442 36.59 8.00 11.12
CA LYS A 442 36.64 6.58 10.76
C LYS A 442 35.29 6.01 10.30
N GLN A 443 34.18 6.67 10.68
CA GLN A 443 32.86 6.10 10.40
C GLN A 443 31.83 7.14 10.00
N TYR A 444 30.82 6.68 9.27
CA TYR A 444 29.55 7.38 9.04
C TYR A 444 28.52 6.80 10.00
N LEU A 445 28.41 7.42 11.19
CA LEU A 445 27.50 6.99 12.24
C LEU A 445 26.08 7.48 11.98
N SER A 446 25.09 6.61 12.23
CA SER A 446 23.67 6.95 12.26
C SER A 446 22.98 6.18 13.37
N ILE A 447 22.08 6.84 14.12
CA ILE A 447 21.42 6.25 15.29
C ILE A 447 19.91 6.19 15.03
N PHE A 448 19.31 5.03 15.29
CA PHE A 448 17.89 4.74 15.04
C PHE A 448 17.19 4.34 16.34
N PHE A 449 16.20 5.11 16.75
CA PHE A 449 15.29 4.75 17.82
C PHE A 449 14.04 4.10 17.23
N ALA A 450 13.92 2.79 17.34
CA ALA A 450 12.91 1.99 16.64
C ALA A 450 12.00 1.18 17.57
N LEU A 451 11.92 1.54 18.87
CA LEU A 451 11.02 0.89 19.83
C LEU A 451 9.55 1.04 19.42
N ALA A 452 8.72 0.11 19.90
CA ALA A 452 7.27 0.18 19.67
C ALA A 452 6.63 1.40 20.37
N ASP A 453 7.14 1.80 21.53
CA ASP A 453 6.68 3.00 22.24
C ASP A 453 7.38 4.26 21.72
N GLN A 454 6.65 5.09 20.99
CA GLN A 454 7.13 6.34 20.40
C GLN A 454 7.63 7.36 21.42
N ARG A 455 7.01 7.44 22.60
CA ARG A 455 7.44 8.37 23.65
C ARG A 455 8.84 8.03 24.13
N ASN A 456 9.13 6.74 24.29
CA ASN A 456 10.45 6.29 24.66
C ASN A 456 11.49 6.62 23.59
N ASN A 457 11.17 6.43 22.30
CA ASN A 457 12.07 6.80 21.20
C ASN A 457 12.46 8.28 21.26
N PHE A 458 11.50 9.17 21.47
CA PHE A 458 11.75 10.60 21.57
C PHE A 458 12.57 10.94 22.82
N MET A 459 12.19 10.38 23.99
CA MET A 459 12.89 10.64 25.25
C MET A 459 14.34 10.16 25.19
N MET A 460 14.60 9.00 24.64
CA MET A 460 15.95 8.49 24.44
C MET A 460 16.77 9.40 23.53
N ALA A 461 16.19 9.81 22.39
CA ALA A 461 16.88 10.73 21.50
C ALA A 461 17.27 12.04 22.19
N MET A 462 16.39 12.63 23.01
CA MET A 462 16.72 13.86 23.75
C MET A 462 17.83 13.71 24.82
N ASN A 463 18.14 12.48 25.21
CA ASN A 463 19.16 12.14 26.20
C ASN A 463 20.42 11.51 25.58
N LEU A 464 20.67 11.70 24.32
CA LEU A 464 21.94 11.36 23.68
C LEU A 464 23.05 12.28 24.11
N PRO A 465 24.32 11.81 24.13
CA PRO A 465 25.51 12.65 24.36
C PRO A 465 25.55 13.88 23.44
N ASP A 466 26.06 14.99 23.93
CA ASP A 466 26.13 16.25 23.18
C ASP A 466 26.95 16.13 21.90
N GLU A 467 27.93 15.25 21.85
CA GLU A 467 28.77 14.97 20.68
C GLU A 467 27.96 14.49 19.47
N VAL A 468 26.87 13.77 19.69
CA VAL A 468 25.97 13.32 18.61
C VAL A 468 25.35 14.52 17.90
N TYR A 469 24.94 15.53 18.65
CA TYR A 469 24.34 16.75 18.10
C TYR A 469 25.36 17.72 17.56
N ASN A 470 26.49 17.88 18.28
CA ASN A 470 27.58 18.78 17.88
C ASN A 470 28.23 18.36 16.58
N ASN A 471 28.30 17.05 16.33
CA ASN A 471 28.87 16.46 15.10
C ASN A 471 27.81 16.17 14.04
N ALA A 472 26.60 16.70 14.22
CA ALA A 472 25.49 16.58 13.28
C ALA A 472 25.19 15.13 12.83
N ILE A 473 25.43 14.14 13.71
CA ILE A 473 25.16 12.72 13.44
C ILE A 473 23.67 12.52 13.22
N PRO A 474 23.24 11.87 12.12
CA PRO A 474 21.83 11.63 11.86
C PRO A 474 21.18 10.77 12.95
N VAL A 475 20.09 11.25 13.53
CA VAL A 475 19.29 10.55 14.52
C VAL A 475 17.88 10.36 13.99
N PHE A 476 17.47 9.11 13.85
CA PHE A 476 16.19 8.74 13.31
C PHE A 476 15.24 8.28 14.42
N ILE A 477 14.04 8.86 14.48
CA ILE A 477 13.06 8.61 15.52
C ILE A 477 11.80 8.03 14.91
N ARG A 478 11.46 6.81 15.28
CA ARG A 478 10.22 6.18 14.85
C ARG A 478 9.01 6.89 15.44
N GLN A 479 8.06 7.22 14.58
CA GLN A 479 6.75 7.79 14.91
C GLN A 479 5.66 7.02 14.13
N ASP A 480 4.47 6.81 14.71
CA ASP A 480 3.37 6.14 14.00
C ASP A 480 2.58 7.13 13.14
N ARG A 481 2.66 8.42 13.44
CA ARG A 481 1.98 9.49 12.68
C ARG A 481 2.94 10.64 12.41
N ALA A 482 2.73 11.28 11.28
CA ALA A 482 3.41 12.54 10.97
C ALA A 482 2.88 13.63 11.92
N ASP A 483 3.51 13.75 13.10
CA ASP A 483 3.31 14.94 13.88
C ASP A 483 4.36 16.00 13.50
N ASN A 484 3.98 17.24 13.61
CA ASN A 484 4.88 18.34 13.25
C ASN A 484 5.94 18.61 14.34
N PHE A 485 5.98 17.84 15.43
CA PHE A 485 6.81 18.19 16.57
C PHE A 485 8.30 18.03 16.27
N VAL A 486 8.73 16.85 15.81
CA VAL A 486 10.13 16.61 15.41
C VAL A 486 10.51 17.52 14.22
N THR A 487 9.62 17.66 13.27
CA THR A 487 9.81 18.55 12.12
C THR A 487 9.97 20.01 12.53
N ASN A 488 9.21 20.47 13.52
CA ASN A 488 9.29 21.83 14.05
C ASN A 488 10.57 22.06 14.88
N LEU A 489 11.02 21.06 15.66
CA LEU A 489 12.29 21.13 16.36
C LEU A 489 13.47 21.32 15.40
N ARG A 490 13.45 20.64 14.25
CA ARG A 490 14.47 20.79 13.20
C ARG A 490 14.47 22.18 12.57
N LYS A 491 13.27 22.78 12.37
CA LYS A 491 13.07 24.04 11.66
C LYS A 491 13.22 25.28 12.54
N ALA A 492 13.28 25.11 13.85
CA ALA A 492 13.27 26.25 14.79
C ALA A 492 14.46 27.20 14.61
N ASP A 493 15.61 26.70 14.15
CA ASP A 493 16.79 27.45 13.74
C ASP A 493 17.72 26.54 12.94
N ASP A 494 18.40 27.02 11.88
CA ASP A 494 19.43 26.27 11.14
C ASP A 494 20.63 25.88 12.03
N LYS A 495 20.74 26.48 13.22
CA LYS A 495 21.69 26.16 14.28
C LYS A 495 21.06 25.44 15.45
N ALA A 496 19.81 24.95 15.31
CA ALA A 496 19.14 24.26 16.39
C ALA A 496 19.90 23.00 16.79
N ARG A 497 20.07 22.78 18.09
CA ARG A 497 20.69 21.58 18.66
C ARG A 497 20.16 20.28 18.02
N TYR A 498 18.91 20.27 17.59
CA TYR A 498 18.22 19.09 17.10
C TYR A 498 17.99 19.09 15.57
N ALA A 499 18.80 19.82 14.80
CA ALA A 499 18.69 19.90 13.34
C ALA A 499 18.89 18.54 12.64
N ASN A 500 19.61 17.63 13.28
CA ASN A 500 19.93 16.28 12.78
C ASN A 500 18.91 15.18 13.19
N LEU A 501 17.75 15.55 13.77
CA LEU A 501 16.67 14.62 14.07
C LEU A 501 15.78 14.38 12.84
N TYR A 502 15.45 13.14 12.55
CA TYR A 502 14.64 12.74 11.39
C TYR A 502 13.52 11.78 11.81
N PRO A 503 12.24 12.15 11.59
CA PRO A 503 11.13 11.24 11.85
C PRO A 503 11.05 10.17 10.77
N PHE A 504 10.69 8.94 11.12
CA PHE A 504 10.40 7.85 10.20
C PHE A 504 9.33 6.93 10.76
N GLY A 505 8.83 5.99 9.96
CA GLY A 505 7.94 4.94 10.42
C GLY A 505 6.46 5.32 10.44
N MET A 506 6.08 6.52 9.93
CA MET A 506 4.69 6.98 9.91
C MET A 506 3.83 6.07 9.03
N ASP A 507 2.75 5.55 9.63
CA ASP A 507 1.88 4.58 8.97
C ASP A 507 1.16 5.15 7.74
N ASP A 508 0.73 6.40 7.83
CA ASP A 508 0.03 7.11 6.76
C ASP A 508 0.93 7.46 5.55
N ARG A 509 2.25 7.25 5.66
CA ARG A 509 3.26 7.46 4.62
C ARG A 509 4.09 6.22 4.31
N SER A 510 3.61 5.07 4.78
CA SER A 510 4.40 3.84 4.73
C SER A 510 4.40 3.15 3.37
N TYR A 511 3.45 3.44 2.47
CA TYR A 511 3.44 2.87 1.14
C TYR A 511 4.17 3.77 0.14
N CYS A 512 5.22 3.22 -0.43
CA CYS A 512 5.96 3.85 -1.52
C CYS A 512 6.37 2.75 -2.52
N ARG A 513 5.98 2.94 -3.76
CA ARG A 513 6.40 2.07 -4.86
C ARG A 513 7.44 2.80 -5.70
N ASP A 514 8.66 2.34 -5.63
CA ASP A 514 9.76 2.85 -6.43
C ASP A 514 9.70 2.27 -7.86
N GLU A 515 8.97 2.97 -8.73
CA GLU A 515 8.79 2.54 -10.13
C GLU A 515 10.10 2.52 -10.91
N VAL A 516 11.05 3.37 -10.57
CA VAL A 516 12.34 3.45 -11.26
C VAL A 516 13.15 2.19 -10.97
N SER A 517 13.30 1.84 -9.70
CA SER A 517 13.98 0.59 -9.32
C SER A 517 13.24 -0.64 -9.83
N PHE A 518 11.91 -0.59 -9.89
CA PHE A 518 11.12 -1.69 -10.44
C PHE A 518 11.36 -1.88 -11.95
N LYS A 519 11.45 -0.77 -12.71
CA LYS A 519 11.80 -0.80 -14.14
C LYS A 519 13.22 -1.34 -14.34
N ARG A 520 14.17 -0.87 -13.51
CA ARG A 520 15.56 -1.37 -13.51
C ARG A 520 15.64 -2.86 -13.20
N ALA A 521 14.89 -3.36 -12.22
CA ALA A 521 14.86 -4.78 -11.88
C ALA A 521 14.37 -5.66 -13.02
N LYS A 522 13.38 -5.21 -13.79
CA LYS A 522 12.90 -5.91 -14.98
C LYS A 522 13.97 -5.99 -16.07
N LEU A 523 14.70 -4.89 -16.30
CA LEU A 523 15.83 -4.87 -17.26
C LEU A 523 16.98 -5.78 -16.79
N ILE A 524 17.34 -5.73 -15.51
CA ILE A 524 18.32 -6.63 -14.90
C ILE A 524 17.93 -8.09 -15.14
N ASN A 525 16.68 -8.44 -14.83
CA ASN A 525 16.20 -9.80 -15.08
C ASN A 525 16.27 -10.19 -16.56
N TYR A 526 15.88 -9.29 -17.46
CA TYR A 526 15.91 -9.54 -18.89
C TYR A 526 17.34 -9.88 -19.37
N LEU A 527 18.35 -9.18 -18.85
CA LEU A 527 19.75 -9.49 -19.15
C LEU A 527 20.15 -10.91 -18.70
N TYR A 528 19.71 -11.33 -17.50
CA TYR A 528 19.96 -12.68 -17.01
C TYR A 528 19.20 -13.76 -17.80
N ASP A 529 17.95 -13.50 -18.17
CA ASP A 529 17.10 -14.44 -18.93
C ASP A 529 17.61 -14.66 -20.36
N THR A 530 18.21 -13.62 -20.95
CA THR A 530 18.77 -13.65 -22.32
C THR A 530 20.26 -13.97 -22.37
N ALA A 531 20.89 -14.24 -21.21
CA ALA A 531 22.30 -14.59 -21.15
C ALA A 531 22.60 -15.92 -21.87
N ASP A 532 23.72 -15.98 -22.61
CA ASP A 532 24.19 -17.22 -23.18
C ASP A 532 24.68 -18.19 -22.08
N ALA A 533 23.96 -19.26 -21.89
CA ALA A 533 24.24 -20.27 -20.87
C ALA A 533 25.64 -20.89 -20.95
N SER A 534 26.26 -20.96 -22.16
CA SER A 534 27.55 -21.55 -22.37
C SER A 534 28.72 -20.61 -22.02
N SER A 535 28.55 -19.32 -22.34
CA SER A 535 29.57 -18.28 -22.14
C SER A 535 29.37 -17.49 -20.87
N LEU A 536 28.20 -17.55 -20.25
CA LEU A 536 27.75 -16.69 -19.14
C LEU A 536 27.92 -15.18 -19.45
N ARG A 537 27.60 -14.80 -20.70
CA ARG A 537 27.64 -13.41 -21.16
C ARG A 537 26.23 -12.93 -21.49
N PHE A 538 25.97 -11.67 -21.21
CA PHE A 538 24.75 -11.02 -21.64
C PHE A 538 24.75 -10.73 -23.14
N THR A 539 23.58 -10.56 -23.72
CA THR A 539 23.41 -10.12 -25.12
C THR A 539 24.16 -8.80 -25.34
N ASP A 540 24.91 -8.70 -26.45
CA ASP A 540 25.71 -7.49 -26.73
C ASP A 540 24.86 -6.21 -26.67
N MET A 541 25.40 -5.19 -26.01
CA MET A 541 24.73 -3.88 -25.88
C MET A 541 24.35 -3.29 -27.23
N ALA A 542 25.24 -3.46 -28.25
CA ALA A 542 24.96 -2.97 -29.59
C ALA A 542 23.72 -3.63 -30.21
N VAL A 543 23.42 -4.88 -29.88
CA VAL A 543 22.21 -5.59 -30.30
C VAL A 543 21.01 -5.09 -29.51
N LEU A 544 21.14 -4.93 -28.20
CA LEU A 544 20.08 -4.41 -27.32
C LEU A 544 19.68 -2.97 -27.70
N ASP A 545 20.64 -2.12 -28.05
CA ASP A 545 20.41 -0.74 -28.47
C ASP A 545 19.67 -0.61 -29.82
N THR A 546 19.59 -1.70 -30.61
CA THR A 546 18.75 -1.71 -31.83
C THR A 546 17.27 -1.91 -31.55
N MET A 547 16.89 -2.36 -30.36
CA MET A 547 15.51 -2.58 -29.98
C MET A 547 14.85 -1.25 -29.56
N PRO A 548 13.62 -0.96 -30.05
CA PRO A 548 12.84 0.14 -29.50
C PRO A 548 12.62 -0.04 -28.00
N ALA A 549 12.72 1.04 -27.21
CA ALA A 549 12.58 1.00 -25.76
C ALA A 549 11.25 0.38 -25.29
N GLU A 550 10.17 0.62 -26.02
CA GLU A 550 8.84 0.04 -25.76
C GLU A 550 8.84 -1.49 -25.94
N THR A 551 9.41 -1.98 -27.06
CA THR A 551 9.55 -3.42 -27.33
C THR A 551 10.43 -4.10 -26.29
N LEU A 552 11.55 -3.47 -25.89
CA LEU A 552 12.43 -3.97 -24.86
C LEU A 552 11.69 -4.12 -23.52
N MET A 553 10.91 -3.13 -23.14
CA MET A 553 10.13 -3.18 -21.89
C MET A 553 9.03 -4.23 -21.93
N GLU A 554 8.38 -4.44 -23.08
CA GLU A 554 7.41 -5.52 -23.25
C GLU A 554 8.05 -6.91 -23.10
N GLU A 555 9.23 -7.13 -23.68
CA GLU A 555 9.97 -8.39 -23.54
C GLU A 555 10.47 -8.59 -22.09
N ALA A 556 10.95 -7.53 -21.46
CA ALA A 556 11.33 -7.54 -20.05
C ALA A 556 10.14 -7.87 -19.14
N ASP A 557 8.94 -7.33 -19.44
CA ASP A 557 7.70 -7.64 -18.72
C ASP A 557 7.28 -9.11 -18.91
N LYS A 558 7.42 -9.65 -20.11
CA LYS A 558 7.13 -11.06 -20.39
C LYS A 558 8.07 -11.99 -19.62
N SER A 559 9.37 -11.67 -19.60
CA SER A 559 10.36 -12.41 -18.82
C SER A 559 10.07 -12.30 -17.31
N TRP A 560 9.79 -11.10 -16.83
CA TRP A 560 9.46 -10.84 -15.42
C TRP A 560 8.27 -11.65 -14.89
N LYS A 561 7.21 -11.80 -15.70
CA LYS A 561 6.03 -12.57 -15.33
C LYS A 561 6.29 -14.06 -15.12
N LYS A 562 7.33 -14.60 -15.72
CA LYS A 562 7.72 -16.02 -15.57
C LYS A 562 8.47 -16.31 -14.27
N LEU A 563 8.99 -15.28 -13.59
CA LEU A 563 9.84 -15.44 -12.43
C LEU A 563 9.10 -15.90 -11.19
N THR A 564 9.81 -16.68 -10.39
CA THR A 564 9.45 -16.88 -8.98
C THR A 564 9.66 -15.58 -8.19
N MET A 565 9.03 -15.47 -7.04
CA MET A 565 9.22 -14.28 -6.19
C MET A 565 10.66 -14.11 -5.72
N ALA A 566 11.36 -15.20 -5.41
CA ALA A 566 12.77 -15.12 -5.02
C ALA A 566 13.65 -14.50 -6.11
N GLN A 567 13.41 -14.88 -7.38
CA GLN A 567 14.09 -14.28 -8.51
C GLN A 567 13.75 -12.81 -8.72
N LYS A 568 12.46 -12.42 -8.54
CA LYS A 568 12.04 -11.02 -8.58
C LYS A 568 12.73 -10.19 -7.51
N TRP A 569 12.81 -10.71 -6.28
CA TRP A 569 13.49 -10.01 -5.19
C TRP A 569 14.98 -9.88 -5.43
N SER A 570 15.64 -10.89 -5.99
CA SER A 570 17.06 -10.80 -6.32
C SER A 570 17.35 -9.65 -7.30
N SER A 571 16.53 -9.52 -8.36
CA SER A 571 16.66 -8.42 -9.32
C SER A 571 16.28 -7.06 -8.69
N LEU A 572 15.31 -7.03 -7.78
CA LEU A 572 14.92 -5.81 -7.06
C LEU A 572 16.02 -5.34 -6.11
N TYR A 573 16.65 -6.23 -5.34
CA TYR A 573 17.78 -5.86 -4.48
C TYR A 573 18.98 -5.35 -5.25
N CYS A 574 19.27 -5.93 -6.41
CA CYS A 574 20.29 -5.40 -7.31
C CYS A 574 19.92 -3.96 -7.74
N ALA A 575 18.68 -3.72 -8.16
CA ALA A 575 18.20 -2.39 -8.55
C ALA A 575 18.17 -1.37 -7.38
N TYR A 576 17.80 -1.80 -6.18
CA TYR A 576 17.79 -0.95 -4.97
C TYR A 576 19.20 -0.58 -4.49
N HIS A 577 20.20 -1.42 -4.77
CA HIS A 577 21.59 -1.13 -4.44
C HIS A 577 22.23 -0.12 -5.40
N LEU A 578 21.73 0.05 -6.63
CA LEU A 578 22.33 0.93 -7.63
C LEU A 578 22.63 2.36 -7.14
N PRO A 579 21.75 3.05 -6.39
CA PRO A 579 22.05 4.39 -5.88
C PRO A 579 23.33 4.42 -5.02
N CYS A 580 23.50 3.46 -4.13
CA CYS A 580 24.68 3.34 -3.27
C CYS A 580 25.97 3.11 -4.11
N LEU A 581 25.88 2.23 -5.09
CA LEU A 581 26.97 1.90 -5.98
C LEU A 581 27.36 3.08 -6.88
N LEU A 582 26.38 3.85 -7.38
CA LEU A 582 26.62 5.04 -8.20
C LEU A 582 27.26 6.19 -7.40
N ASP A 583 26.85 6.39 -6.16
CA ASP A 583 27.49 7.38 -5.29
C ASP A 583 28.97 7.03 -5.07
N SER A 584 29.28 5.75 -4.82
CA SER A 584 30.66 5.29 -4.71
C SER A 584 31.44 5.46 -6.00
N LEU A 585 30.82 5.18 -7.16
CA LEU A 585 31.44 5.38 -8.46
C LEU A 585 31.77 6.87 -8.73
N ARG A 586 30.86 7.79 -8.40
CA ARG A 586 31.08 9.23 -8.55
C ARG A 586 32.28 9.69 -7.73
N VAL A 587 32.36 9.29 -6.45
CA VAL A 587 33.52 9.60 -5.61
C VAL A 587 34.81 9.01 -6.16
N MET A 588 34.81 7.77 -6.64
CA MET A 588 35.97 7.13 -7.29
C MET A 588 36.45 7.89 -8.54
N ARG A 589 35.51 8.56 -9.24
CA ARG A 589 35.78 9.44 -10.40
C ARG A 589 36.15 10.87 -10.01
N GLY A 590 36.12 11.22 -8.71
CA GLY A 590 36.36 12.59 -8.23
C GLY A 590 35.22 13.56 -8.54
N LEU A 591 34.01 13.05 -8.77
CA LEU A 591 32.80 13.84 -9.04
C LEU A 591 32.07 14.16 -7.75
N LYS A 592 31.18 15.16 -7.81
CA LYS A 592 30.28 15.49 -6.70
C LYS A 592 29.12 14.49 -6.62
N PRO A 593 28.51 14.29 -5.45
CA PRO A 593 27.39 13.35 -5.28
C PRO A 593 26.16 13.63 -6.15
N ASP A 594 25.91 14.90 -6.45
CA ASP A 594 24.79 15.39 -7.27
C ASP A 594 25.09 15.42 -8.77
N ASP A 595 26.35 15.16 -9.18
CA ASP A 595 26.75 15.14 -10.57
C ASP A 595 26.44 13.79 -11.22
N THR A 596 25.22 13.67 -11.74
CA THR A 596 24.74 12.46 -12.42
C THR A 596 25.09 12.42 -13.92
N SER A 597 25.79 13.43 -14.44
CA SER A 597 26.08 13.57 -15.87
C SER A 597 26.94 12.45 -16.46
N HIS A 598 27.70 11.77 -15.60
CA HIS A 598 28.63 10.70 -15.96
C HIS A 598 28.17 9.29 -15.55
N ASP A 599 26.96 9.13 -15.01
CA ASP A 599 26.45 7.84 -14.54
C ASP A 599 26.21 6.84 -15.68
N GLN A 600 25.94 7.35 -16.87
CA GLN A 600 25.71 6.52 -18.07
C GLN A 600 26.97 6.32 -18.93
N ASP A 601 28.12 6.85 -18.51
CA ASP A 601 29.39 6.64 -19.21
C ASP A 601 29.88 5.20 -19.03
N PRO A 602 30.52 4.60 -20.05
CA PRO A 602 31.09 3.28 -19.94
C PRO A 602 32.07 3.17 -18.78
N LEU A 603 32.02 2.06 -18.05
CA LEU A 603 32.92 1.77 -16.95
C LEU A 603 34.28 1.32 -17.46
N THR A 604 35.34 1.79 -16.80
CA THR A 604 36.69 1.30 -17.03
C THR A 604 36.85 -0.12 -16.45
N GLU A 605 37.83 -0.89 -16.96
CA GLU A 605 38.11 -2.25 -16.46
C GLU A 605 38.41 -2.27 -14.95
N LYS A 606 39.10 -1.25 -14.43
CA LYS A 606 39.38 -1.11 -13.00
C LYS A 606 38.07 -0.90 -12.19
N GLU A 607 37.19 -0.05 -12.67
CA GLU A 607 35.88 0.18 -12.02
C GLU A 607 35.03 -1.10 -12.04
N ILE A 608 34.99 -1.81 -13.18
CA ILE A 608 34.26 -3.08 -13.28
C ILE A 608 34.80 -4.08 -12.26
N GLN A 609 36.14 -4.25 -12.15
CA GLN A 609 36.73 -5.18 -11.19
C GLN A 609 36.39 -4.82 -9.72
N GLN A 610 36.41 -3.53 -9.37
CA GLN A 610 36.07 -3.07 -8.03
C GLN A 610 34.59 -3.27 -7.70
N LEU A 611 33.71 -2.84 -8.61
CA LEU A 611 32.26 -2.90 -8.40
C LEU A 611 31.71 -4.35 -8.51
N ALA A 612 32.36 -5.24 -9.28
CA ALA A 612 31.98 -6.65 -9.33
C ALA A 612 32.18 -7.34 -7.97
N LYS A 613 33.19 -6.95 -7.19
CA LYS A 613 33.36 -7.45 -5.81
C LYS A 613 32.22 -6.99 -4.90
N VAL A 614 31.79 -5.74 -5.06
CA VAL A 614 30.65 -5.18 -4.29
C VAL A 614 29.37 -5.95 -4.61
N GLU A 615 29.08 -6.16 -5.90
CA GLU A 615 27.89 -6.91 -6.33
C GLU A 615 27.94 -8.36 -5.88
N HIS A 616 29.12 -8.99 -5.89
CA HIS A 616 29.32 -10.33 -5.37
C HIS A 616 28.97 -10.44 -3.88
N ASN A 617 29.49 -9.52 -3.06
CA ASN A 617 29.17 -9.48 -1.62
C ASN A 617 27.69 -9.23 -1.38
N ARG A 618 27.11 -8.26 -2.07
CA ARG A 618 25.68 -7.97 -1.99
C ARG A 618 24.84 -9.23 -2.29
N ARG A 619 25.15 -9.91 -3.39
CA ARG A 619 24.43 -11.11 -3.81
C ARG A 619 24.58 -12.27 -2.83
N ASN A 620 25.77 -12.44 -2.24
CA ASN A 620 25.99 -13.47 -1.23
C ASN A 620 25.19 -13.19 0.04
N VAL A 621 25.23 -11.96 0.55
CA VAL A 621 24.43 -11.54 1.72
C VAL A 621 22.93 -11.73 1.45
N GLU A 622 22.45 -11.29 0.29
CA GLU A 622 21.05 -11.48 -0.13
C GLU A 622 20.64 -12.95 -0.08
N LYS A 623 21.40 -13.83 -0.73
CA LYS A 623 21.08 -15.26 -0.76
C LYS A 623 21.04 -15.88 0.63
N LEU A 624 22.00 -15.54 1.48
CA LEU A 624 22.10 -16.06 2.84
C LEU A 624 20.90 -15.58 3.69
N LEU A 625 20.51 -14.31 3.57
CA LEU A 625 19.34 -13.75 4.25
C LEU A 625 18.01 -14.32 3.72
N MET A 626 17.96 -14.67 2.44
CA MET A 626 16.80 -15.37 1.86
C MET A 626 16.72 -16.86 2.21
N GLY A 627 17.64 -17.37 3.02
CA GLY A 627 17.63 -18.74 3.50
C GLY A 627 18.24 -19.76 2.54
N TYR A 628 18.99 -19.32 1.52
CA TYR A 628 19.77 -20.24 0.69
C TYR A 628 20.99 -20.74 1.48
N ARG A 629 21.31 -22.01 1.28
CA ARG A 629 22.52 -22.60 1.89
C ARG A 629 23.77 -21.94 1.31
N PRO A 630 24.85 -21.80 2.12
CA PRO A 630 26.12 -21.29 1.63
C PRO A 630 26.59 -22.13 0.44
N PHE A 631 27.08 -21.47 -0.59
CA PHE A 631 27.76 -22.09 -1.73
C PHE A 631 29.20 -22.37 -1.37
N ASP A 632 29.82 -23.38 -2.03
CA ASP A 632 31.24 -23.69 -1.82
C ASP A 632 32.16 -22.56 -2.34
N ASP A 633 31.66 -21.66 -3.23
CA ASP A 633 32.43 -20.61 -3.92
C ASP A 633 32.00 -19.18 -3.49
N LEU A 634 31.66 -18.99 -2.22
CA LEU A 634 31.21 -17.66 -1.71
C LEU A 634 32.31 -16.60 -1.70
N ASP A 635 33.58 -17.00 -1.74
CA ASP A 635 34.77 -16.15 -1.72
C ASP A 635 35.26 -15.72 -3.11
N GLU A 636 34.74 -16.32 -4.18
CA GLU A 636 35.16 -16.01 -5.55
C GLU A 636 34.12 -15.16 -6.31
N VAL A 637 34.59 -14.01 -6.85
CA VAL A 637 33.75 -13.15 -7.71
C VAL A 637 33.44 -13.90 -9.00
N GLN A 638 32.15 -14.08 -9.28
CA GLN A 638 31.67 -14.85 -10.40
C GLN A 638 31.61 -14.03 -11.69
N LYS A 639 31.66 -14.69 -12.84
CA LYS A 639 31.63 -14.05 -14.15
C LYS A 639 30.39 -13.17 -14.36
N LEU A 640 29.22 -13.60 -13.85
CA LEU A 640 28.00 -12.84 -13.94
C LEU A 640 28.01 -11.55 -13.09
N ASP A 641 28.84 -11.49 -12.02
CA ASP A 641 29.00 -10.27 -11.23
C ASP A 641 29.73 -9.18 -12.04
N PHE A 642 30.71 -9.57 -12.87
CA PHE A 642 31.36 -8.64 -13.81
C PHE A 642 30.41 -8.22 -14.94
N GLU A 643 29.61 -9.15 -15.47
CA GLU A 643 28.70 -8.85 -16.57
C GLU A 643 27.62 -7.86 -16.12
N ILE A 644 26.95 -8.08 -14.99
CA ILE A 644 25.89 -7.15 -14.54
C ILE A 644 26.42 -5.75 -14.29
N VAL A 645 27.59 -5.62 -13.67
CA VAL A 645 28.22 -4.33 -13.41
C VAL A 645 28.53 -3.59 -14.70
N LYS A 646 29.08 -4.28 -15.70
CA LYS A 646 29.38 -3.72 -17.03
C LYS A 646 28.14 -3.10 -17.70
N TYR A 647 26.93 -3.64 -17.44
CA TYR A 647 25.66 -3.18 -18.03
C TYR A 647 24.94 -2.11 -17.21
N ILE A 648 25.47 -1.68 -16.06
CA ILE A 648 24.84 -0.61 -15.25
C ILE A 648 24.57 0.65 -16.06
N PRO A 649 25.51 1.23 -16.84
CA PRO A 649 25.24 2.43 -17.64
C PRO A 649 24.09 2.24 -18.62
N TRP A 650 23.99 1.07 -19.23
CA TRP A 650 22.89 0.71 -20.13
C TRP A 650 21.54 0.61 -19.39
N ILE A 651 21.52 -0.04 -18.21
CA ILE A 651 20.31 -0.16 -17.38
C ILE A 651 19.77 1.24 -16.99
N LEU A 652 20.66 2.15 -16.62
CA LEU A 652 20.30 3.52 -16.27
C LEU A 652 19.67 4.24 -17.46
N ARG A 653 20.35 4.22 -18.63
CA ARG A 653 19.87 4.86 -19.86
C ARG A 653 18.48 4.35 -20.26
N MET A 654 18.26 3.02 -20.24
CA MET A 654 16.99 2.42 -20.62
C MET A 654 15.88 2.59 -19.56
N SER A 655 16.24 2.85 -18.32
CA SER A 655 15.25 3.04 -17.25
C SER A 655 14.77 4.50 -17.14
N GLU A 656 15.55 5.48 -17.59
CA GLU A 656 15.28 6.91 -17.48
C GLU A 656 14.63 7.49 -18.76
N GLY A 657 14.75 6.80 -19.89
CA GLY A 657 14.02 7.07 -21.13
C GLY A 657 12.66 6.43 -21.10
#